data_8856d7c28329834f0dcbdab482687c60
#
_entry.id   8856d7c28329834f0dcbdab482687c60
#
_cell.length_a   1.000
_cell.length_b   1.000
_cell.length_c   1.000
_cell.angle_alpha   90.00
_cell.angle_beta   90.00
_cell.angle_gamma   90.00
#
_symmetry.space_group_name_H-M   'P 1'
#
loop_
_entity.id
_entity.type
_entity.pdbx_description
1 polymer ?
#
loop_
_entity_poly.entity_id
_entity_poly.type
_entity_poly.pdbx_seq_one_letter_code
_entity_poly.pdbx_strand_id
1 'polypeptide(L)'
;MLRLTMILLLFLLPVSDASAQQASPDISVFLQQRLDAYNAQHPEQALIVVTDKNVYARNEMLWFAGYILSQPASVKDTATVLIATWVDDVTNKVLLQKKFPIQNEFSTGNFLVPDSTMPGAHHVIFSTDLLHHNNPIGEYSLPLSVKTNLALNYTTELTIPDSLNTTDKTGVCIALIPTVYKQLMPGALFTYRLKGQKQQHIELNKLGKGVIYIDKKQIASGSGVLYTTTRFKDEEYVVNIKLPAPKKDRDTLSVRFYPEGGDLVSGLRSRVICEVRTGGDTTPVSATLLRDGTPLFPVSINASGTGDFTFRPQKGSRYTLQVICKAQDHYIDLPPVLDEGIVIHIPTAVIHDSLHIEMQSNTPRNVTVTMHNTAVAFSTPQMLVKNGSNIVIPIKEMKGIYAITVFDDKARPLAERLIFARYDQKNKVDIFFNKELFSTRDSVHTTLQISGPGDRPTSAVLTVSCVAMNRIATDTRKDLESVYYLERELDGIALYGPQGRLMDNKPLLEEALLLRGWRRYKWQQLQNNSGDTAKIVKPEVKGRLLRFEKKVKKPEELMLMKDEGLSIGNADQEGNFILSRNDLLVKDGRKLFIKVIGENKDGFRYEITDSLTKIAAAVAGNKNFEPPVIRPLFKDAEQDQMNAQERGKTLEAVVVHSKEKFHAYGTNECGDYVCQYNILNCINHPFPFSKPIVGNTYRTNNAGTVLYQGCKNGPIVNIDYLIYQAREFYGMDSALMKQDTEEIMSTIYWKPLLYTNASGKLDYSFFTADLKGAYLLTIQGIAADGSLIFGQKLLRVQ
;
A
#
# COMPACT_ATOMS: atom_id res chain seq x y z
N MET A 1 1.43 95.64 -21.57
CA MET A 1 2.85 96.01 -22.03
C MET A 1 3.78 95.72 -20.92
N LEU A 2 4.57 94.80 -21.01
CA LEU A 2 5.92 94.57 -20.54
C LEU A 2 6.18 93.02 -20.53
N ARG A 3 6.99 92.60 -21.48
CA ARG A 3 7.50 91.21 -21.57
C ARG A 3 8.64 91.06 -20.54
N LEU A 4 8.55 90.06 -19.69
CA LEU A 4 9.62 89.61 -18.84
C LEU A 4 10.11 88.28 -19.36
N THR A 5 11.24 88.16 -19.86
CA THR A 5 11.99 87.03 -20.34
C THR A 5 12.63 86.35 -19.11
N MET A 6 12.26 85.15 -18.79
CA MET A 6 12.80 84.33 -17.70
C MET A 6 13.80 83.33 -18.33
N ILE A 7 15.09 83.49 -18.01
CA ILE A 7 16.21 82.67 -18.39
C ILE A 7 16.11 81.40 -17.49
N LEU A 8 15.93 80.19 -18.10
CA LEU A 8 15.99 78.94 -17.44
C LEU A 8 17.43 78.42 -17.39
N LEU A 9 18.06 78.42 -16.21
CA LEU A 9 19.35 77.76 -15.98
C LEU A 9 19.12 76.26 -15.78
N LEU A 10 19.51 75.43 -16.73
CA LEU A 10 19.55 73.98 -16.58
C LEU A 10 20.80 73.63 -15.73
N PHE A 11 20.57 73.15 -14.51
CA PHE A 11 21.54 72.40 -13.73
C PHE A 11 21.58 70.95 -14.24
N LEU A 12 22.65 70.54 -14.92
CA LEU A 12 23.02 69.16 -15.17
C LEU A 12 23.58 68.60 -13.87
N LEU A 13 22.72 67.80 -13.17
CA LEU A 13 23.16 66.89 -12.11
C LEU A 13 23.69 65.62 -12.80
N PRO A 14 24.81 65.02 -12.39
CA PRO A 14 25.26 63.74 -12.89
C PRO A 14 24.25 62.66 -12.38
N VAL A 15 23.63 61.97 -13.32
CA VAL A 15 22.90 60.73 -13.03
C VAL A 15 23.96 59.71 -12.65
N SER A 16 24.14 59.47 -11.35
CA SER A 16 24.86 58.28 -10.89
C SER A 16 24.00 57.07 -11.28
N ASP A 17 24.55 56.23 -12.17
CA ASP A 17 24.03 54.87 -12.39
C ASP A 17 24.02 54.14 -11.07
N ALA A 18 22.90 54.22 -10.36
CA ALA A 18 22.55 53.24 -9.33
C ALA A 18 22.27 51.94 -10.07
N SER A 19 23.30 51.11 -10.23
CA SER A 19 23.11 49.72 -10.54
C SER A 19 22.14 49.16 -9.50
N ALA A 20 20.89 48.96 -9.92
CA ALA A 20 19.92 48.24 -9.15
C ALA A 20 20.52 46.86 -8.88
N GLN A 21 21.09 46.68 -7.70
CA GLN A 21 21.34 45.34 -7.18
C GLN A 21 19.98 44.59 -7.25
N GLN A 22 19.84 43.71 -8.22
CA GLN A 22 18.74 42.79 -8.23
C GLN A 22 18.69 42.11 -6.86
N ALA A 23 17.68 42.45 -6.08
CA ALA A 23 17.44 41.79 -4.81
C ALA A 23 17.43 40.28 -5.12
N SER A 24 18.28 39.52 -4.46
CA SER A 24 18.30 38.07 -4.59
C SER A 24 16.89 37.56 -4.33
N PRO A 25 16.29 36.74 -5.20
CA PRO A 25 14.95 36.26 -5.03
C PRO A 25 14.83 35.58 -3.66
N ASP A 26 13.74 35.87 -2.94
CA ASP A 26 13.44 35.12 -1.70
C ASP A 26 13.35 33.63 -2.03
N ILE A 27 14.32 32.85 -1.55
CA ILE A 27 14.47 31.44 -1.86
C ILE A 27 13.23 30.66 -1.44
N SER A 28 12.53 31.07 -0.36
CA SER A 28 11.30 30.41 0.07
C SER A 28 10.19 30.61 -0.96
N VAL A 29 10.01 31.81 -1.47
CA VAL A 29 9.01 32.11 -2.52
C VAL A 29 9.36 31.37 -3.81
N PHE A 30 10.63 31.39 -4.21
CA PHE A 30 11.09 30.67 -5.39
C PHE A 30 10.84 29.16 -5.26
N LEU A 31 11.19 28.56 -4.13
CA LEU A 31 10.99 27.13 -3.90
C LEU A 31 9.51 26.77 -3.80
N GLN A 32 8.71 27.60 -3.12
CA GLN A 32 7.26 27.37 -3.04
C GLN A 32 6.61 27.36 -4.42
N GLN A 33 6.93 28.31 -5.28
CA GLN A 33 6.44 28.33 -6.66
C GLN A 33 6.82 27.06 -7.45
N ARG A 34 8.04 26.54 -7.24
CA ARG A 34 8.50 25.30 -7.87
C ARG A 34 7.75 24.07 -7.34
N LEU A 35 7.54 24.02 -6.04
CA LEU A 35 6.77 22.95 -5.41
C LEU A 35 5.31 22.98 -5.86
N ASP A 36 4.69 24.15 -5.94
CA ASP A 36 3.31 24.30 -6.41
C ASP A 36 3.17 23.85 -7.87
N ALA A 37 4.13 24.23 -8.73
CA ALA A 37 4.16 23.79 -10.12
C ALA A 37 4.39 22.27 -10.24
N TYR A 38 5.28 21.70 -9.45
CA TYR A 38 5.51 20.26 -9.39
C TYR A 38 4.26 19.49 -8.95
N ASN A 39 3.61 19.94 -7.87
CA ASN A 39 2.39 19.33 -7.35
C ASN A 39 1.21 19.43 -8.34
N ALA A 40 1.14 20.51 -9.13
CA ALA A 40 0.14 20.63 -10.20
C ALA A 40 0.36 19.63 -11.35
N GLN A 41 1.62 19.28 -11.63
CA GLN A 41 1.98 18.28 -12.63
C GLN A 41 1.90 16.85 -12.10
N HIS A 42 2.07 16.65 -10.80
CA HIS A 42 2.06 15.34 -10.12
C HIS A 42 1.06 15.34 -8.95
N PRO A 43 -0.23 15.55 -9.23
CA PRO A 43 -1.23 15.59 -8.17
C PRO A 43 -1.36 14.22 -7.51
N GLU A 44 -1.29 14.16 -6.19
CA GLU A 44 -1.37 12.93 -5.41
C GLU A 44 -2.31 13.10 -4.22
N GLN A 45 -3.29 12.20 -4.06
CA GLN A 45 -4.09 12.07 -2.85
C GLN A 45 -3.39 11.13 -1.87
N ALA A 46 -3.37 11.48 -0.60
CA ALA A 46 -2.88 10.59 0.46
C ALA A 46 -3.94 9.53 0.80
N LEU A 47 -4.10 8.54 -0.06
CA LEU A 47 -4.93 7.37 0.20
C LEU A 47 -4.15 6.36 1.04
N ILE A 48 -4.70 5.94 2.19
CA ILE A 48 -4.17 4.84 3.00
C ILE A 48 -5.32 3.90 3.35
N VAL A 49 -5.08 2.61 3.24
CA VAL A 49 -6.07 1.60 3.56
C VAL A 49 -5.52 0.68 4.66
N VAL A 50 -6.30 0.50 5.71
CA VAL A 50 -6.02 -0.43 6.79
C VAL A 50 -6.99 -1.61 6.72
N THR A 51 -6.49 -2.81 7.03
CA THR A 51 -7.28 -4.04 7.05
C THR A 51 -7.36 -4.61 8.45
N ASP A 52 -8.29 -5.53 8.65
CA ASP A 52 -8.37 -6.27 9.91
C ASP A 52 -7.06 -7.02 10.19
N LYS A 53 -6.47 -7.69 9.21
CA LYS A 53 -5.22 -8.47 9.28
C LYS A 53 -4.45 -8.42 7.96
N ASN A 54 -3.30 -9.08 7.86
CA ASN A 54 -2.51 -9.19 6.63
C ASN A 54 -2.16 -10.63 6.21
N VAL A 55 -2.66 -11.64 6.97
CA VAL A 55 -2.58 -13.05 6.62
C VAL A 55 -3.98 -13.63 6.57
N TYR A 56 -4.42 -14.07 5.39
CA TYR A 56 -5.75 -14.60 5.12
C TYR A 56 -5.70 -16.08 4.74
N ALA A 57 -6.86 -16.73 4.79
CA ALA A 57 -7.10 -18.03 4.18
C ALA A 57 -8.10 -17.89 3.02
N ARG A 58 -8.19 -18.91 2.16
CA ARG A 58 -9.25 -19.01 1.14
C ARG A 58 -10.62 -18.99 1.82
N ASN A 59 -11.61 -18.42 1.15
CA ASN A 59 -12.98 -18.29 1.66
C ASN A 59 -13.10 -17.48 2.95
N GLU A 60 -12.08 -16.74 3.32
CA GLU A 60 -12.09 -15.81 4.45
C GLU A 60 -12.43 -14.39 3.99
N MET A 61 -13.16 -13.66 4.83
CA MET A 61 -13.52 -12.26 4.53
C MET A 61 -12.37 -11.33 4.88
N LEU A 62 -11.95 -10.50 3.93
CA LEU A 62 -11.09 -9.35 4.17
C LEU A 62 -11.96 -8.13 4.44
N TRP A 63 -11.66 -7.42 5.54
CA TRP A 63 -12.31 -6.18 5.94
C TRP A 63 -11.31 -5.03 5.84
N PHE A 64 -11.76 -3.87 5.37
CA PHE A 64 -10.89 -2.71 5.26
C PHE A 64 -11.60 -1.39 5.55
N ALA A 65 -10.80 -0.39 5.92
CA ALA A 65 -11.16 1.02 5.98
C ALA A 65 -10.12 1.85 5.22
N GLY A 66 -10.57 2.64 4.26
CA GLY A 66 -9.76 3.56 3.47
C GLY A 66 -9.92 5.00 3.96
N TYR A 67 -8.81 5.72 4.02
CA TYR A 67 -8.69 7.10 4.47
C TYR A 67 -8.09 7.95 3.37
N ILE A 68 -8.70 9.07 3.04
CA ILE A 68 -8.10 10.11 2.20
C ILE A 68 -7.66 11.23 3.14
N LEU A 69 -6.36 11.25 3.48
CA LEU A 69 -5.80 12.14 4.51
C LEU A 69 -5.39 13.52 4.00
N SER A 70 -5.09 13.62 2.73
CA SER A 70 -4.80 14.89 2.07
C SER A 70 -5.09 14.83 0.58
N GLN A 71 -5.40 15.99 0.03
CA GLN A 71 -5.66 16.20 -1.39
C GLN A 71 -4.92 17.46 -1.84
N PRO A 72 -4.30 17.48 -3.04
CA PRO A 72 -3.68 18.69 -3.56
C PRO A 72 -4.68 19.85 -3.68
N ALA A 73 -4.27 21.06 -3.36
CA ALA A 73 -5.12 22.24 -3.46
C ALA A 73 -5.63 22.52 -4.89
N SER A 74 -4.91 22.01 -5.91
CA SER A 74 -5.31 22.09 -7.33
C SER A 74 -6.51 21.20 -7.68
N VAL A 75 -6.85 20.22 -6.83
CA VAL A 75 -7.93 19.26 -7.06
C VAL A 75 -9.20 19.76 -6.42
N LYS A 76 -10.17 20.21 -7.23
CA LYS A 76 -11.46 20.73 -6.77
C LYS A 76 -12.51 19.64 -6.55
N ASP A 77 -12.44 18.57 -7.33
CA ASP A 77 -13.36 17.46 -7.24
C ASP A 77 -12.98 16.52 -6.09
N THR A 78 -13.98 15.94 -5.44
CA THR A 78 -13.78 14.91 -4.42
C THR A 78 -13.90 13.53 -5.02
N ALA A 79 -13.02 12.61 -4.61
CA ALA A 79 -13.17 11.20 -4.97
C ALA A 79 -14.47 10.63 -4.38
N THR A 80 -15.17 9.80 -5.14
CA THR A 80 -16.45 9.21 -4.71
C THR A 80 -16.48 7.70 -4.76
N VAL A 81 -15.51 7.08 -5.43
CA VAL A 81 -15.40 5.63 -5.59
C VAL A 81 -13.97 5.18 -5.27
N LEU A 82 -13.87 4.19 -4.40
CA LEU A 82 -12.65 3.45 -4.13
C LEU A 82 -12.72 2.09 -4.85
N ILE A 83 -11.72 1.79 -5.65
CA ILE A 83 -11.60 0.50 -6.34
C ILE A 83 -10.57 -0.33 -5.61
N ALA A 84 -10.93 -1.55 -5.23
CA ALA A 84 -10.02 -2.56 -4.70
C ALA A 84 -9.75 -3.62 -5.78
N THR A 85 -8.49 -3.75 -6.18
CA THR A 85 -8.04 -4.70 -7.21
C THR A 85 -7.07 -5.69 -6.58
N TRP A 86 -7.48 -6.95 -6.48
CA TRP A 86 -6.64 -8.03 -5.95
C TRP A 86 -5.77 -8.62 -7.06
N VAL A 87 -4.47 -8.61 -6.86
CA VAL A 87 -3.48 -9.10 -7.83
C VAL A 87 -2.71 -10.28 -7.25
N ASP A 88 -2.50 -11.29 -8.07
CA ASP A 88 -1.55 -12.36 -7.81
C ASP A 88 -0.13 -11.89 -8.19
N ASP A 89 0.76 -11.74 -7.22
CA ASP A 89 2.12 -11.23 -7.41
C ASP A 89 2.97 -12.11 -8.35
N VAL A 90 2.60 -13.38 -8.45
CA VAL A 90 3.34 -14.35 -9.26
C VAL A 90 2.99 -14.21 -10.74
N THR A 91 1.69 -14.03 -11.03
CA THR A 91 1.19 -13.98 -12.41
C THR A 91 0.91 -12.58 -12.91
N ASN A 92 0.89 -11.60 -12.03
CA ASN A 92 0.36 -10.23 -12.24
C ASN A 92 -1.09 -10.23 -12.76
N LYS A 93 -1.85 -11.29 -12.49
CA LYS A 93 -3.26 -11.36 -12.89
C LYS A 93 -4.15 -10.73 -11.83
N VAL A 94 -5.11 -9.96 -12.31
CA VAL A 94 -6.22 -9.49 -11.48
C VAL A 94 -7.13 -10.68 -11.18
N LEU A 95 -7.25 -11.03 -9.90
CA LEU A 95 -8.10 -12.12 -9.42
C LEU A 95 -9.51 -11.65 -9.08
N LEU A 96 -9.61 -10.43 -8.55
CA LEU A 96 -10.87 -9.83 -8.13
C LEU A 96 -10.77 -8.32 -8.23
N GLN A 97 -11.86 -7.67 -8.63
CA GLN A 97 -11.99 -6.23 -8.56
C GLN A 97 -13.38 -5.86 -8.05
N LYS A 98 -13.44 -4.96 -7.06
CA LYS A 98 -14.68 -4.42 -6.49
C LYS A 98 -14.57 -2.93 -6.26
N LYS A 99 -15.71 -2.24 -6.30
CA LYS A 99 -15.83 -0.80 -6.06
C LYS A 99 -16.63 -0.54 -4.80
N PHE A 100 -16.22 0.49 -4.05
CA PHE A 100 -16.84 0.89 -2.80
C PHE A 100 -17.08 2.40 -2.79
N PRO A 101 -18.11 2.88 -2.10
CA PRO A 101 -18.38 4.31 -2.02
C PRO A 101 -17.36 5.01 -1.09
N ILE A 102 -16.93 6.22 -1.47
CA ILE A 102 -16.21 7.13 -0.58
C ILE A 102 -17.22 8.16 -0.08
N GLN A 103 -17.28 8.37 1.23
CA GLN A 103 -18.13 9.34 1.92
C GLN A 103 -17.30 10.07 2.97
N ASN A 104 -17.32 11.41 2.96
CA ASN A 104 -16.59 12.23 3.91
C ASN A 104 -15.11 11.79 4.09
N GLU A 105 -14.42 11.54 2.95
CA GLU A 105 -13.00 11.11 2.90
C GLU A 105 -12.74 9.69 3.45
N PHE A 106 -13.80 8.93 3.74
CA PHE A 106 -13.69 7.54 4.18
C PHE A 106 -14.34 6.58 3.19
N SER A 107 -13.78 5.37 3.12
CA SER A 107 -14.40 4.26 2.43
C SER A 107 -14.27 3.02 3.28
N THR A 108 -15.34 2.24 3.39
CA THR A 108 -15.30 0.94 4.06
C THR A 108 -15.73 -0.14 3.10
N GLY A 109 -15.16 -1.32 3.24
CA GLY A 109 -15.50 -2.43 2.35
C GLY A 109 -15.06 -3.78 2.87
N ASN A 110 -15.50 -4.77 2.13
CA ASN A 110 -15.13 -6.15 2.38
C ASN A 110 -15.21 -6.97 1.09
N PHE A 111 -14.42 -8.01 1.02
CA PHE A 111 -14.55 -9.02 -0.03
C PHE A 111 -14.04 -10.37 0.44
N LEU A 112 -14.63 -11.42 -0.12
CA LEU A 112 -14.25 -12.80 0.15
C LEU A 112 -12.97 -13.12 -0.62
N VAL A 113 -11.97 -13.69 0.05
CA VAL A 113 -10.80 -14.25 -0.62
C VAL A 113 -11.24 -15.40 -1.51
N PRO A 114 -11.04 -15.31 -2.84
CA PRO A 114 -11.53 -16.35 -3.74
C PRO A 114 -10.95 -17.73 -3.42
N ASP A 115 -11.75 -18.76 -3.58
CA ASP A 115 -11.31 -20.15 -3.36
C ASP A 115 -10.18 -20.56 -4.33
N SER A 116 -10.17 -19.97 -5.52
CA SER A 116 -9.12 -20.17 -6.53
C SER A 116 -7.78 -19.47 -6.21
N THR A 117 -7.72 -18.65 -5.14
CA THR A 117 -6.50 -17.90 -4.77
C THR A 117 -5.43 -18.89 -4.31
N MET A 118 -4.27 -18.82 -4.94
CA MET A 118 -3.13 -19.66 -4.55
C MET A 118 -2.53 -19.12 -3.24
N PRO A 119 -2.12 -20.00 -2.31
CA PRO A 119 -1.34 -19.56 -1.15
C PRO A 119 -0.06 -18.83 -1.57
N GLY A 120 0.35 -17.85 -0.79
CA GLY A 120 1.55 -17.04 -1.07
C GLY A 120 1.32 -15.54 -0.94
N ALA A 121 2.20 -14.76 -1.57
CA ALA A 121 2.14 -13.30 -1.54
C ALA A 121 1.18 -12.75 -2.59
N HIS A 122 0.39 -11.78 -2.18
CA HIS A 122 -0.56 -11.05 -3.00
C HIS A 122 -0.54 -9.57 -2.67
N HIS A 123 -1.05 -8.74 -3.57
CA HIS A 123 -1.34 -7.34 -3.29
C HIS A 123 -2.79 -7.01 -3.57
N VAL A 124 -3.35 -6.13 -2.75
CA VAL A 124 -4.57 -5.40 -3.09
C VAL A 124 -4.19 -3.97 -3.38
N ILE A 125 -4.49 -3.53 -4.60
CA ILE A 125 -4.25 -2.16 -5.04
C ILE A 125 -5.58 -1.41 -4.92
N PHE A 126 -5.57 -0.38 -4.10
CA PHE A 126 -6.68 0.53 -3.94
C PHE A 126 -6.43 1.78 -4.76
N SER A 127 -7.43 2.25 -5.49
CA SER A 127 -7.35 3.46 -6.29
C SER A 127 -8.64 4.27 -6.24
N THR A 128 -8.52 5.60 -6.30
CA THR A 128 -9.67 6.51 -6.37
C THR A 128 -10.11 6.75 -7.81
N ASP A 129 -11.31 7.32 -7.98
CA ASP A 129 -11.92 7.62 -9.27
C ASP A 129 -11.49 8.97 -9.89
N LEU A 130 -10.49 9.64 -9.32
CA LEU A 130 -9.89 10.85 -9.88
C LEU A 130 -8.63 10.49 -10.66
N LEU A 131 -8.58 10.85 -11.93
CA LEU A 131 -7.50 10.49 -12.85
C LEU A 131 -6.74 11.71 -13.35
N HIS A 132 -5.41 11.60 -13.38
CA HIS A 132 -4.50 12.51 -14.06
C HIS A 132 -3.70 11.71 -15.10
N HIS A 133 -3.74 12.08 -16.38
CA HIS A 133 -3.14 11.31 -17.49
C HIS A 133 -3.54 9.81 -17.50
N ASN A 134 -4.79 9.50 -17.24
CA ASN A 134 -5.30 8.13 -17.07
C ASN A 134 -4.68 7.32 -15.92
N ASN A 135 -4.02 7.97 -14.96
CA ASN A 135 -3.56 7.33 -13.74
C ASN A 135 -4.35 7.86 -12.54
N PRO A 136 -4.77 6.99 -11.61
CA PRO A 136 -5.40 7.44 -10.36
C PRO A 136 -4.45 8.34 -9.56
N ILE A 137 -4.97 9.48 -9.07
CA ILE A 137 -4.17 10.38 -8.20
C ILE A 137 -4.13 9.89 -6.75
N GLY A 138 -5.07 9.06 -6.34
CA GLY A 138 -5.06 8.34 -5.06
C GLY A 138 -4.84 6.86 -5.33
N GLU A 139 -3.69 6.35 -4.91
CA GLU A 139 -3.33 4.94 -5.05
C GLU A 139 -2.63 4.44 -3.79
N TYR A 140 -2.99 3.24 -3.37
CA TYR A 140 -2.35 2.55 -2.25
C TYR A 140 -2.20 1.06 -2.53
N SER A 141 -1.00 0.54 -2.30
CA SER A 141 -0.69 -0.89 -2.47
C SER A 141 -0.52 -1.56 -1.11
N LEU A 142 -1.37 -2.53 -0.84
CA LEU A 142 -1.37 -3.30 0.40
C LEU A 142 -0.86 -4.71 0.14
N PRO A 143 0.34 -5.08 0.64
CA PRO A 143 0.83 -6.45 0.60
C PRO A 143 0.08 -7.31 1.62
N LEU A 144 -0.24 -8.54 1.24
CA LEU A 144 -0.85 -9.53 2.12
C LEU A 144 -0.41 -10.94 1.74
N SER A 145 -0.65 -11.88 2.64
CA SER A 145 -0.35 -13.29 2.40
C SER A 145 -1.62 -14.14 2.50
N VAL A 146 -1.72 -15.12 1.64
CA VAL A 146 -2.75 -16.15 1.74
C VAL A 146 -2.11 -17.44 2.22
N LYS A 147 -2.60 -18.00 3.33
CA LYS A 147 -2.15 -19.29 3.86
C LYS A 147 -3.14 -20.41 3.52
N THR A 148 -2.67 -21.63 3.59
CA THR A 148 -3.55 -22.80 3.57
C THR A 148 -4.06 -23.09 4.98
N ASN A 149 -5.36 -23.42 5.10
CA ASN A 149 -5.97 -23.91 6.34
C ASN A 149 -6.06 -25.45 6.40
N LEU A 150 -5.59 -26.12 5.35
CA LEU A 150 -5.63 -27.56 5.32
C LEU A 150 -4.67 -28.14 6.36
N ALA A 151 -5.13 -29.14 7.09
CA ALA A 151 -4.27 -30.01 7.90
C ALA A 151 -3.50 -30.90 6.93
N LEU A 152 -2.39 -30.40 6.40
CA LEU A 152 -1.59 -31.15 5.45
C LEU A 152 -0.89 -32.32 6.16
N ASN A 153 -0.93 -33.47 5.51
CA ASN A 153 -0.23 -34.66 6.01
C ASN A 153 1.28 -34.60 5.75
N TYR A 154 1.76 -33.53 5.13
CA TYR A 154 3.17 -33.29 4.85
C TYR A 154 3.51 -31.78 4.80
N THR A 155 4.78 -31.47 4.94
CA THR A 155 5.35 -30.15 4.61
C THR A 155 6.39 -30.31 3.51
N THR A 156 6.70 -29.23 2.78
CA THR A 156 7.74 -29.25 1.74
C THR A 156 8.93 -28.44 2.20
N GLU A 157 10.09 -29.07 2.22
CA GLU A 157 11.38 -28.42 2.47
C GLU A 157 12.14 -28.29 1.15
N LEU A 158 12.66 -27.08 0.90
CA LEU A 158 13.52 -26.78 -0.25
C LEU A 158 14.90 -26.39 0.26
N THR A 159 15.93 -27.07 -0.23
CA THR A 159 17.32 -26.76 0.10
C THR A 159 18.15 -26.58 -1.18
N ILE A 160 19.19 -25.76 -1.11
CA ILE A 160 20.09 -25.45 -2.22
C ILE A 160 21.52 -25.82 -1.78
N PRO A 161 21.90 -27.12 -1.87
CA PRO A 161 23.23 -27.56 -1.50
C PRO A 161 24.29 -27.01 -2.47
N ASP A 162 25.41 -26.56 -1.93
CA ASP A 162 26.54 -26.10 -2.77
C ASP A 162 27.06 -27.19 -3.71
N SER A 163 26.98 -28.46 -3.29
CA SER A 163 27.40 -29.62 -4.07
C SER A 163 26.61 -29.81 -5.39
N LEU A 164 25.39 -29.25 -5.48
CA LEU A 164 24.56 -29.33 -6.70
C LEU A 164 24.63 -28.06 -7.57
N ASN A 165 25.48 -27.11 -7.21
CA ASN A 165 25.69 -25.90 -7.99
C ASN A 165 26.82 -26.10 -8.99
N THR A 166 26.48 -25.99 -10.28
CA THR A 166 27.46 -25.97 -11.39
C THR A 166 27.72 -24.54 -11.85
N THR A 167 28.62 -24.35 -12.81
CA THR A 167 28.87 -23.03 -13.47
C THR A 167 27.58 -22.43 -14.03
N ASP A 168 26.72 -23.23 -14.63
CA ASP A 168 25.55 -22.73 -15.39
C ASP A 168 24.19 -22.95 -14.69
N LYS A 169 24.13 -23.91 -13.74
CA LYS A 169 22.87 -24.32 -13.10
C LYS A 169 22.96 -24.30 -11.57
N THR A 170 21.82 -23.98 -10.94
CA THR A 170 21.61 -24.10 -9.51
C THR A 170 20.70 -25.29 -9.23
N GLY A 171 21.17 -26.24 -8.43
CA GLY A 171 20.39 -27.40 -8.02
C GLY A 171 19.53 -27.08 -6.78
N VAL A 172 18.25 -27.44 -6.83
CA VAL A 172 17.31 -27.34 -5.71
C VAL A 172 16.85 -28.74 -5.33
N CYS A 173 17.14 -29.14 -4.10
CA CYS A 173 16.61 -30.37 -3.51
C CYS A 173 15.22 -30.12 -2.94
N ILE A 174 14.31 -31.02 -3.21
CA ILE A 174 12.94 -31.04 -2.72
C ILE A 174 12.79 -32.23 -1.79
N ALA A 175 12.23 -32.02 -0.61
CA ALA A 175 11.86 -33.08 0.32
C ALA A 175 10.46 -32.81 0.91
N LEU A 176 9.53 -33.75 0.69
CA LEU A 176 8.27 -33.78 1.41
C LEU A 176 8.50 -34.48 2.75
N ILE A 177 8.21 -33.75 3.83
CA ILE A 177 8.33 -34.29 5.18
C ILE A 177 6.93 -34.65 5.68
N PRO A 178 6.59 -35.94 5.80
CA PRO A 178 5.28 -36.33 6.30
C PRO A 178 5.12 -35.94 7.77
N THR A 179 3.94 -35.51 8.15
CA THR A 179 3.56 -35.23 9.55
C THR A 179 3.36 -36.53 10.32
N VAL A 180 3.02 -37.61 9.61
CA VAL A 180 2.89 -38.97 10.17
C VAL A 180 4.14 -39.76 9.79
N TYR A 181 4.79 -40.33 10.79
CA TYR A 181 6.06 -41.06 10.63
C TYR A 181 5.97 -42.21 9.59
N LYS A 182 6.94 -42.25 8.65
CA LYS A 182 7.08 -43.28 7.61
C LYS A 182 5.99 -43.35 6.53
N GLN A 183 5.32 -42.28 6.19
CA GLN A 183 4.39 -42.28 5.07
C GLN A 183 5.16 -42.24 3.73
N LEU A 184 4.86 -43.20 2.83
CA LEU A 184 5.29 -43.14 1.42
C LEU A 184 4.38 -42.20 0.64
N MET A 185 4.95 -41.46 -0.32
CA MET A 185 4.26 -40.44 -1.12
C MET A 185 4.40 -40.71 -2.64
N PRO A 186 3.93 -41.88 -3.13
CA PRO A 186 4.00 -42.20 -4.55
C PRO A 186 3.08 -41.26 -5.34
N GLY A 187 3.57 -40.79 -6.50
CA GLY A 187 2.79 -39.87 -7.35
C GLY A 187 2.73 -38.43 -6.84
N ALA A 188 3.59 -38.06 -5.87
CA ALA A 188 3.69 -36.67 -5.47
C ALA A 188 4.28 -35.81 -6.60
N LEU A 189 3.59 -34.72 -6.94
CA LEU A 189 3.94 -33.84 -8.03
C LEU A 189 4.54 -32.55 -7.47
N PHE A 190 5.71 -32.16 -7.96
CA PHE A 190 6.32 -30.87 -7.67
C PHE A 190 6.27 -29.99 -8.92
N THR A 191 5.59 -28.87 -8.78
CA THR A 191 5.42 -27.88 -9.85
C THR A 191 6.18 -26.62 -9.48
N TYR A 192 6.89 -26.05 -10.45
CA TYR A 192 7.72 -24.87 -10.19
C TYR A 192 7.80 -23.94 -11.40
N ARG A 193 8.09 -22.66 -11.14
CA ARG A 193 8.37 -21.64 -12.15
C ARG A 193 9.16 -20.47 -11.58
N LEU A 194 9.90 -19.78 -12.42
CA LEU A 194 10.40 -18.43 -12.18
C LEU A 194 9.38 -17.41 -12.71
N LYS A 195 9.37 -16.19 -12.14
CA LYS A 195 8.49 -15.11 -12.59
C LYS A 195 8.68 -14.84 -14.10
N GLY A 196 7.58 -14.78 -14.83
CA GLY A 196 7.59 -14.59 -16.30
C GLY A 196 7.89 -15.83 -17.13
N GLN A 197 8.17 -16.99 -16.52
CA GLN A 197 8.44 -18.24 -17.23
C GLN A 197 7.27 -19.24 -17.19
N LYS A 198 7.28 -20.17 -18.10
CA LYS A 198 6.30 -21.26 -18.13
C LYS A 198 6.47 -22.15 -16.91
N GLN A 199 5.37 -22.66 -16.41
CA GLN A 199 5.31 -23.61 -15.32
C GLN A 199 5.88 -24.96 -15.78
N GLN A 200 6.71 -25.59 -14.95
CA GLN A 200 7.29 -26.92 -15.14
C GLN A 200 6.89 -27.81 -13.98
N HIS A 201 6.94 -29.12 -14.17
CA HIS A 201 6.63 -30.09 -13.11
C HIS A 201 7.54 -31.30 -13.20
N ILE A 202 7.78 -31.95 -12.07
CA ILE A 202 8.43 -33.22 -11.93
C ILE A 202 7.62 -34.10 -10.96
N GLU A 203 7.64 -35.42 -11.19
CA GLU A 203 7.16 -36.39 -10.22
C GLU A 203 8.27 -36.66 -9.20
N LEU A 204 7.94 -36.64 -7.91
CA LEU A 204 8.89 -36.98 -6.86
C LEU A 204 8.96 -38.51 -6.66
N ASN A 205 10.07 -38.98 -6.13
CA ASN A 205 10.20 -40.39 -5.82
C ASN A 205 9.25 -40.86 -4.70
N LYS A 206 9.12 -42.14 -4.44
CA LYS A 206 8.23 -42.73 -3.43
C LYS A 206 8.44 -42.20 -1.99
N LEU A 207 9.61 -41.61 -1.73
CA LEU A 207 9.96 -40.97 -0.45
C LEU A 207 9.66 -39.48 -0.47
N GLY A 208 8.99 -38.94 -1.51
CA GLY A 208 8.69 -37.53 -1.64
C GLY A 208 9.92 -36.65 -1.92
N LYS A 209 11.00 -37.21 -2.50
CA LYS A 209 12.23 -36.47 -2.76
C LYS A 209 12.45 -36.27 -4.26
N GLY A 210 13.05 -35.14 -4.63
CA GLY A 210 13.43 -34.80 -5.99
C GLY A 210 14.52 -33.74 -6.06
N VAL A 211 15.07 -33.54 -7.24
CA VAL A 211 16.04 -32.46 -7.51
C VAL A 211 15.66 -31.83 -8.84
N ILE A 212 15.68 -30.52 -8.89
CA ILE A 212 15.55 -29.75 -10.14
C ILE A 212 16.81 -28.91 -10.35
N TYR A 213 17.09 -28.58 -11.60
CA TYR A 213 18.20 -27.73 -11.97
C TYR A 213 17.68 -26.51 -12.72
N ILE A 214 17.99 -25.32 -12.23
CA ILE A 214 17.58 -24.04 -12.78
C ILE A 214 18.80 -23.36 -13.43
N ASP A 215 18.65 -22.90 -14.66
CA ASP A 215 19.68 -22.15 -15.37
C ASP A 215 19.95 -20.81 -14.69
N LYS A 216 21.22 -20.51 -14.38
CA LYS A 216 21.64 -19.28 -13.73
C LYS A 216 21.33 -18.02 -14.55
N LYS A 217 21.31 -18.14 -15.89
CA LYS A 217 20.88 -17.01 -16.76
C LYS A 217 19.40 -16.68 -16.55
N GLN A 218 18.57 -17.69 -16.32
CA GLN A 218 17.15 -17.49 -16.02
C GLN A 218 16.93 -16.87 -14.65
N ILE A 219 17.77 -17.20 -13.65
CA ILE A 219 17.75 -16.58 -12.33
C ILE A 219 18.16 -15.10 -12.43
N ALA A 220 19.18 -14.78 -13.21
CA ALA A 220 19.70 -13.43 -13.39
C ALA A 220 18.74 -12.49 -14.13
N SER A 221 17.91 -13.02 -15.03
CA SER A 221 16.94 -12.24 -15.81
C SER A 221 15.62 -11.94 -15.07
N GLY A 222 15.42 -12.49 -13.88
CA GLY A 222 14.19 -12.38 -13.10
C GLY A 222 14.39 -11.96 -11.64
N SER A 223 13.35 -12.06 -10.85
CA SER A 223 13.39 -11.75 -9.40
C SER A 223 14.25 -12.72 -8.58
N GLY A 224 14.72 -13.82 -9.19
CA GLY A 224 15.42 -14.91 -8.51
C GLY A 224 14.53 -15.71 -7.54
N VAL A 225 13.23 -15.50 -7.54
CA VAL A 225 12.28 -16.26 -6.70
C VAL A 225 11.72 -17.42 -7.50
N LEU A 226 11.88 -18.62 -6.94
CA LEU A 226 11.28 -19.86 -7.44
C LEU A 226 9.95 -20.08 -6.72
N TYR A 227 8.88 -20.02 -7.49
CA TYR A 227 7.52 -20.33 -7.03
C TYR A 227 7.28 -21.81 -7.17
N THR A 228 6.86 -22.46 -6.10
CA THR A 228 6.69 -23.91 -6.09
C THR A 228 5.37 -24.31 -5.46
N THR A 229 4.80 -25.39 -6.00
CA THR A 229 3.62 -26.06 -5.44
C THR A 229 3.90 -27.54 -5.42
N THR A 230 3.73 -28.16 -4.27
CA THR A 230 3.74 -29.62 -4.12
C THR A 230 2.32 -30.12 -4.00
N ARG A 231 2.00 -31.17 -4.75
CA ARG A 231 0.70 -31.84 -4.67
C ARG A 231 0.90 -33.31 -4.36
N PHE A 232 0.20 -33.79 -3.35
CA PHE A 232 0.11 -35.21 -3.03
C PHE A 232 -1.32 -35.56 -2.65
N LYS A 233 -1.96 -36.45 -3.40
CA LYS A 233 -3.41 -36.70 -3.36
C LYS A 233 -4.17 -35.39 -3.60
N ASP A 234 -5.11 -35.02 -2.72
CA ASP A 234 -5.92 -33.80 -2.81
C ASP A 234 -5.30 -32.61 -2.07
N GLU A 235 -4.07 -32.75 -1.55
CA GLU A 235 -3.40 -31.72 -0.75
C GLU A 235 -2.37 -30.99 -1.59
N GLU A 236 -2.35 -29.66 -1.44
CA GLU A 236 -1.35 -28.76 -2.05
C GLU A 236 -0.61 -27.97 -0.99
N TYR A 237 0.71 -27.90 -1.14
CA TYR A 237 1.58 -27.09 -0.30
C TYR A 237 2.41 -26.13 -1.16
N VAL A 238 2.36 -24.84 -0.86
CA VAL A 238 3.10 -23.79 -1.58
C VAL A 238 4.27 -23.32 -0.76
N VAL A 239 5.44 -23.35 -1.35
CA VAL A 239 6.68 -22.80 -0.78
C VAL A 239 7.40 -22.02 -1.86
N ASN A 240 7.79 -20.79 -1.54
CA ASN A 240 8.59 -19.98 -2.44
C ASN A 240 10.00 -19.85 -1.86
N ILE A 241 11.01 -20.05 -2.70
CA ILE A 241 12.41 -19.93 -2.29
C ILE A 241 13.14 -18.90 -3.15
N LYS A 242 13.94 -18.04 -2.51
CA LYS A 242 14.85 -17.17 -3.24
C LYS A 242 16.08 -17.97 -3.64
N LEU A 243 16.26 -18.14 -4.94
CA LEU A 243 17.44 -18.78 -5.50
C LEU A 243 18.65 -17.85 -5.34
N PRO A 244 19.83 -18.38 -5.07
CA PRO A 244 21.04 -17.57 -5.05
C PRO A 244 21.23 -16.96 -6.45
N ALA A 245 21.45 -15.66 -6.51
CA ALA A 245 21.88 -15.03 -7.74
C ALA A 245 23.09 -15.78 -8.33
N PRO A 246 23.21 -15.89 -9.67
CA PRO A 246 24.42 -16.45 -10.28
C PRO A 246 25.59 -15.70 -9.70
N LYS A 247 26.65 -16.42 -9.31
CA LYS A 247 27.85 -15.82 -8.76
C LYS A 247 28.42 -14.74 -9.71
N LYS A 248 27.97 -13.54 -9.60
CA LYS A 248 28.82 -12.40 -9.46
C LYS A 248 29.03 -12.33 -7.95
N ASP A 249 30.06 -12.97 -7.49
CA ASP A 249 30.51 -13.01 -6.11
C ASP A 249 29.43 -13.19 -5.02
N ARG A 250 29.24 -14.44 -4.52
CA ARG A 250 28.49 -14.74 -3.27
C ARG A 250 29.11 -14.07 -2.03
N ASP A 251 30.26 -13.44 -2.23
CA ASP A 251 31.00 -12.64 -1.26
C ASP A 251 30.86 -11.13 -1.52
N THR A 252 29.83 -10.68 -2.27
CA THR A 252 29.64 -9.26 -2.47
C THR A 252 29.18 -8.59 -1.18
N LEU A 253 30.18 -8.22 -0.42
CA LEU A 253 30.07 -7.16 0.55
C LEU A 253 29.68 -5.90 -0.22
N SER A 254 28.50 -5.36 0.03
CA SER A 254 28.06 -4.06 -0.48
C SER A 254 28.19 -3.05 0.65
N VAL A 255 29.00 -2.01 0.43
CA VAL A 255 29.10 -0.90 1.36
C VAL A 255 28.67 0.39 0.65
N ARG A 256 27.77 1.11 1.30
CA ARG A 256 27.33 2.44 0.84
C ARG A 256 27.65 3.45 1.90
N PHE A 257 28.08 4.64 1.46
CA PHE A 257 28.43 5.75 2.36
C PHE A 257 27.44 6.88 2.20
N TYR A 258 27.06 7.46 3.32
CA TYR A 258 26.14 8.57 3.42
C TYR A 258 26.80 9.68 4.27
N PRO A 259 27.59 10.57 3.66
CA PRO A 259 28.08 11.77 4.35
C PRO A 259 26.90 12.66 4.75
N GLU A 260 26.87 13.12 5.99
CA GLU A 260 25.81 14.02 6.44
C GLU A 260 25.89 15.35 5.69
N GLY A 261 24.77 15.71 5.03
CA GLY A 261 24.70 16.87 4.12
C GLY A 261 25.05 16.56 2.66
N GLY A 262 25.59 15.36 2.36
CA GLY A 262 25.84 14.85 1.00
C GLY A 262 27.32 14.73 0.62
N ASP A 263 28.18 15.69 0.97
CA ASP A 263 29.57 15.76 0.50
C ASP A 263 30.61 15.67 1.63
N LEU A 264 31.79 15.14 1.29
CA LEU A 264 33.00 15.25 2.11
C LEU A 264 33.80 16.51 1.67
N VAL A 265 34.09 17.40 2.60
CA VAL A 265 34.81 18.66 2.29
C VAL A 265 36.12 18.73 3.05
N SER A 266 37.18 19.10 2.33
CA SER A 266 38.54 19.17 2.88
C SER A 266 38.66 20.11 4.10
N GLY A 267 39.24 19.57 5.19
CA GLY A 267 39.47 20.29 6.45
C GLY A 267 38.24 20.43 7.35
N LEU A 268 37.06 20.10 6.89
CA LEU A 268 35.82 20.21 7.68
C LEU A 268 35.48 18.90 8.39
N ARG A 269 34.86 19.01 9.58
CA ARG A 269 34.39 17.86 10.34
C ARG A 269 33.21 17.24 9.63
N SER A 270 33.38 16.04 9.08
CA SER A 270 32.35 15.31 8.33
C SER A 270 31.93 14.04 9.08
N ARG A 271 30.63 13.89 9.32
CA ARG A 271 30.04 12.66 9.83
C ARG A 271 29.62 11.80 8.66
N VAL A 272 29.93 10.50 8.71
CA VAL A 272 29.58 9.55 7.65
C VAL A 272 28.91 8.35 8.29
N ILE A 273 27.77 7.98 7.74
CA ILE A 273 27.16 6.68 8.01
C ILE A 273 27.49 5.73 6.87
N CYS A 274 27.90 4.51 7.19
CA CYS A 274 28.05 3.45 6.20
C CYS A 274 27.04 2.33 6.45
N GLU A 275 26.46 1.83 5.39
CA GLU A 275 25.60 0.65 5.40
C GLU A 275 26.36 -0.53 4.77
N VAL A 276 26.65 -1.53 5.58
CA VAL A 276 27.37 -2.74 5.20
C VAL A 276 26.35 -3.88 5.04
N ARG A 277 26.21 -4.41 3.84
CA ARG A 277 25.33 -5.55 3.55
C ARG A 277 26.16 -6.73 3.08
N THR A 278 25.99 -7.86 3.75
CA THR A 278 26.56 -9.15 3.36
C THR A 278 25.48 -10.03 2.75
N GLY A 279 25.82 -10.76 1.70
CA GLY A 279 24.83 -11.56 0.93
C GLY A 279 24.33 -12.82 1.63
N GLY A 280 23.88 -12.76 2.91
CA GLY A 280 23.17 -13.88 3.50
C GLY A 280 23.20 -14.07 5.01
N ASP A 281 24.29 -13.77 5.71
CA ASP A 281 24.36 -13.97 7.17
C ASP A 281 24.85 -12.70 7.86
N THR A 282 24.29 -12.41 9.04
CA THR A 282 24.78 -11.41 9.99
C THR A 282 26.09 -11.89 10.62
N THR A 283 27.17 -11.96 9.84
CA THR A 283 28.51 -12.21 10.37
C THR A 283 29.04 -10.93 11.00
N PRO A 284 29.66 -11.01 12.17
CA PRO A 284 30.36 -9.86 12.74
C PRO A 284 31.36 -9.30 11.74
N VAL A 285 31.25 -8.03 11.44
CA VAL A 285 32.13 -7.36 10.50
C VAL A 285 33.00 -6.40 11.28
N SER A 286 34.31 -6.49 11.14
CA SER A 286 35.21 -5.44 11.63
C SER A 286 35.57 -4.51 10.48
N ALA A 287 35.59 -3.21 10.74
CA ALA A 287 35.90 -2.21 9.75
C ALA A 287 36.95 -1.21 10.26
N THR A 288 37.81 -0.73 9.38
CA THR A 288 38.84 0.28 9.68
C THR A 288 38.88 1.31 8.58
N LEU A 289 38.82 2.58 8.92
CA LEU A 289 39.03 3.67 7.97
C LEU A 289 40.53 3.83 7.67
N LEU A 290 40.87 3.85 6.40
CA LEU A 290 42.23 4.06 5.92
C LEU A 290 42.35 5.43 5.21
N ARG A 291 43.49 6.08 5.29
CA ARG A 291 43.89 7.24 4.48
C ARG A 291 45.14 6.88 3.69
N ASP A 292 45.07 6.94 2.39
CA ASP A 292 46.19 6.63 1.50
C ASP A 292 46.85 5.25 1.83
N GLY A 293 46.01 4.25 2.19
CA GLY A 293 46.40 2.91 2.59
C GLY A 293 46.85 2.75 4.05
N THR A 294 46.93 3.86 4.83
CA THR A 294 47.35 3.84 6.24
C THR A 294 46.14 3.83 7.17
N PRO A 295 45.99 2.91 8.16
CA PRO A 295 44.91 2.88 9.12
C PRO A 295 44.80 4.17 9.93
N LEU A 296 43.59 4.73 10.06
CA LEU A 296 43.30 5.90 10.89
C LEU A 296 42.66 5.48 12.22
N PHE A 297 41.52 4.78 12.15
CA PHE A 297 40.79 4.30 13.32
C PHE A 297 39.79 3.20 12.95
N PRO A 298 39.40 2.33 13.92
CA PRO A 298 38.38 1.32 13.72
C PRO A 298 36.98 1.96 13.64
N VAL A 299 36.12 1.39 12.81
CA VAL A 299 34.71 1.77 12.65
C VAL A 299 33.85 0.64 13.20
N SER A 300 33.05 0.93 14.24
CA SER A 300 32.11 -0.04 14.80
C SER A 300 30.91 -0.20 13.88
N ILE A 301 30.63 -1.45 13.49
CA ILE A 301 29.42 -1.81 12.71
C ILE A 301 28.44 -2.47 13.67
N ASN A 302 27.22 -1.94 13.76
CA ASN A 302 26.17 -2.48 14.63
C ASN A 302 25.51 -3.75 14.02
N ALA A 303 24.59 -4.37 14.76
CA ALA A 303 23.89 -5.59 14.33
C ALA A 303 22.98 -5.38 13.08
N SER A 304 22.60 -4.15 12.79
CA SER A 304 21.85 -3.80 11.55
C SER A 304 22.77 -3.60 10.34
N GLY A 305 24.09 -3.72 10.53
CA GLY A 305 25.08 -3.50 9.46
C GLY A 305 25.42 -2.03 9.25
N THR A 306 25.15 -1.17 10.22
CA THR A 306 25.38 0.28 10.12
C THR A 306 26.57 0.69 10.95
N GLY A 307 27.46 1.51 10.37
CA GLY A 307 28.58 2.17 11.06
C GLY A 307 28.45 3.68 11.02
N ASP A 308 28.77 4.35 12.12
CA ASP A 308 28.74 5.82 12.25
C ASP A 308 30.11 6.31 12.70
N PHE A 309 30.72 7.21 11.93
CA PHE A 309 32.03 7.77 12.25
C PHE A 309 32.17 9.20 11.77
N THR A 310 33.05 9.92 12.44
CA THR A 310 33.35 11.33 12.17
C THR A 310 34.85 11.52 11.97
N PHE A 311 35.23 12.26 10.93
CA PHE A 311 36.63 12.58 10.66
C PHE A 311 36.79 13.95 9.93
N ARG A 312 38.01 14.36 9.74
CA ARG A 312 38.33 15.56 8.94
C ARG A 312 39.10 15.14 7.69
N PRO A 313 38.48 15.10 6.50
CA PRO A 313 39.17 14.73 5.28
C PRO A 313 40.22 15.78 4.92
N GLN A 314 41.34 15.32 4.33
CA GLN A 314 42.42 16.19 3.84
C GLN A 314 42.35 16.29 2.31
N LYS A 315 42.77 17.46 1.81
CA LYS A 315 42.82 17.71 0.36
C LYS A 315 43.76 16.72 -0.33
N GLY A 316 43.29 16.11 -1.43
CA GLY A 316 44.06 15.19 -2.25
C GLY A 316 44.27 13.79 -1.67
N SER A 317 43.78 13.50 -0.44
CA SER A 317 43.87 12.14 0.16
C SER A 317 42.71 11.25 -0.29
N ARG A 318 43.02 9.98 -0.51
CA ARG A 318 42.05 8.92 -0.76
C ARG A 318 41.67 8.24 0.54
N TYR A 319 40.37 8.07 0.75
CA TYR A 319 39.84 7.38 1.94
C TYR A 319 39.18 6.08 1.51
N THR A 320 39.50 5.00 2.23
CA THR A 320 39.03 3.64 1.95
C THR A 320 38.58 2.98 3.24
N LEU A 321 37.43 2.35 3.26
CA LEU A 321 37.00 1.50 4.36
C LEU A 321 37.48 0.07 4.08
N GLN A 322 38.37 -0.42 4.93
CA GLN A 322 38.74 -1.83 4.98
C GLN A 322 37.65 -2.54 5.79
N VAL A 323 37.02 -3.54 5.23
CA VAL A 323 35.98 -4.34 5.90
C VAL A 323 36.42 -5.79 5.89
N ILE A 324 36.54 -6.38 7.06
CA ILE A 324 36.90 -7.80 7.21
C ILE A 324 35.60 -8.61 7.38
N CYS A 325 35.32 -9.42 6.39
CA CYS A 325 34.15 -10.31 6.39
C CYS A 325 34.60 -11.73 6.07
N LYS A 326 34.23 -12.73 6.86
CA LYS A 326 34.63 -14.15 6.68
C LYS A 326 36.15 -14.31 6.46
N ALA A 327 36.94 -13.58 7.24
CA ALA A 327 38.44 -13.56 7.16
C ALA A 327 39.01 -13.12 5.78
N GLN A 328 38.23 -12.37 5.00
CA GLN A 328 38.70 -11.70 3.78
C GLN A 328 38.63 -10.20 3.94
N ASP A 329 39.64 -9.52 3.43
CA ASP A 329 39.76 -8.07 3.42
C ASP A 329 39.10 -7.51 2.16
N HIS A 330 38.20 -6.56 2.36
CA HIS A 330 37.55 -5.80 1.30
C HIS A 330 37.86 -4.31 1.46
N TYR A 331 38.26 -3.65 0.38
CA TYR A 331 38.62 -2.24 0.36
C TYR A 331 37.62 -1.46 -0.48
N ILE A 332 36.87 -0.58 0.13
CA ILE A 332 35.80 0.18 -0.51
C ILE A 332 36.09 1.68 -0.36
N ASP A 333 36.19 2.39 -1.49
CA ASP A 333 36.46 3.81 -1.48
C ASP A 333 35.28 4.63 -0.97
N LEU A 334 35.59 5.62 -0.13
CA LEU A 334 34.63 6.65 0.25
C LEU A 334 34.36 7.61 -0.93
N PRO A 335 33.26 8.38 -0.88
CA PRO A 335 33.02 9.45 -1.85
C PRO A 335 34.24 10.42 -1.94
N PRO A 336 34.46 11.04 -3.09
CA PRO A 336 35.57 11.96 -3.27
C PRO A 336 35.48 13.15 -2.32
N VAL A 337 36.64 13.64 -1.88
CA VAL A 337 36.73 14.82 -1.02
C VAL A 337 36.75 16.08 -1.90
N LEU A 338 35.81 16.98 -1.71
CA LEU A 338 35.75 18.27 -2.38
C LEU A 338 36.76 19.24 -1.76
N ASP A 339 37.44 20.02 -2.60
CA ASP A 339 38.41 21.04 -2.15
C ASP A 339 37.73 22.17 -1.38
N GLU A 340 36.53 22.56 -1.85
CA GLU A 340 35.73 23.65 -1.27
C GLU A 340 34.29 23.23 -1.14
N GLY A 341 33.61 23.62 -0.06
CA GLY A 341 32.22 23.27 0.17
C GLY A 341 31.72 23.72 1.53
N ILE A 342 30.54 23.22 1.83
CA ILE A 342 29.88 23.38 3.11
C ILE A 342 29.46 22.02 3.61
N VAL A 343 29.59 21.78 4.91
CA VAL A 343 29.03 20.61 5.60
C VAL A 343 28.01 21.07 6.64
N ILE A 344 26.98 20.27 6.83
CA ILE A 344 26.00 20.48 7.88
C ILE A 344 26.04 19.31 8.85
N HIS A 345 25.79 19.59 10.11
CA HIS A 345 25.59 18.60 11.14
C HIS A 345 24.34 18.94 11.94
N ILE A 346 23.43 17.98 12.05
CA ILE A 346 22.21 18.08 12.84
C ILE A 346 22.32 17.06 13.95
N PRO A 347 22.68 17.48 15.19
CA PRO A 347 22.94 16.56 16.30
C PRO A 347 21.75 15.63 16.61
N THR A 348 20.54 16.14 16.46
CA THR A 348 19.28 15.41 16.65
C THR A 348 18.34 15.78 15.51
N ALA A 349 18.02 14.82 14.65
CA ALA A 349 17.12 15.02 13.52
C ALA A 349 15.66 14.67 13.85
N VAL A 350 15.43 13.86 14.88
CA VAL A 350 14.08 13.60 15.43
C VAL A 350 13.82 14.59 16.56
N ILE A 351 13.16 15.69 16.23
CA ILE A 351 13.09 16.90 17.06
C ILE A 351 11.69 17.11 17.69
N HIS A 352 11.70 17.82 18.80
CA HIS A 352 10.48 18.23 19.52
C HIS A 352 9.96 19.58 19.00
N ASP A 353 10.65 20.69 19.33
CA ASP A 353 10.21 22.05 19.07
C ASP A 353 11.25 22.96 18.44
N SER A 354 12.53 22.58 18.45
CA SER A 354 13.62 23.37 17.90
C SER A 354 14.65 22.52 17.17
N LEU A 355 15.07 22.99 16.00
CA LEU A 355 16.08 22.41 15.17
C LEU A 355 17.41 23.13 15.36
N HIS A 356 18.44 22.38 15.75
CA HIS A 356 19.81 22.87 15.86
C HIS A 356 20.62 22.42 14.65
N ILE A 357 21.24 23.36 13.95
CA ILE A 357 22.06 23.09 12.78
C ILE A 357 23.44 23.71 12.97
N GLU A 358 24.48 22.89 12.90
CA GLU A 358 25.87 23.32 12.84
C GLU A 358 26.31 23.32 11.37
N MET A 359 26.77 24.44 10.88
CA MET A 359 27.31 24.57 9.51
C MET A 359 28.78 24.95 9.54
N GLN A 360 29.57 24.33 8.70
CA GLN A 360 31.00 24.70 8.48
C GLN A 360 31.27 24.84 7.01
N SER A 361 32.00 25.87 6.66
CA SER A 361 32.49 26.11 5.29
C SER A 361 33.98 26.45 5.32
N ASN A 362 34.78 25.87 4.42
CA ASN A 362 36.21 26.17 4.31
C ASN A 362 36.51 27.41 3.46
N THR A 363 35.47 27.96 2.82
CA THR A 363 35.52 29.27 2.14
C THR A 363 34.32 30.11 2.55
N PRO A 364 34.42 31.46 2.70
CA PRO A 364 33.25 32.28 3.02
C PRO A 364 32.13 32.10 1.98
N ARG A 365 30.88 31.78 2.42
CA ARG A 365 29.75 31.61 1.52
C ARG A 365 28.49 32.27 2.10
N ASN A 366 27.78 32.99 1.23
CA ASN A 366 26.43 33.43 1.56
C ASN A 366 25.47 32.29 1.31
N VAL A 367 24.70 31.92 2.33
CA VAL A 367 23.77 30.80 2.26
C VAL A 367 22.40 31.16 2.86
N THR A 368 21.40 30.47 2.38
CA THR A 368 20.03 30.44 2.96
C THR A 368 19.71 29.02 3.35
N VAL A 369 19.21 28.83 4.57
CA VAL A 369 18.75 27.51 5.04
C VAL A 369 17.24 27.44 4.90
N THR A 370 16.78 26.44 4.18
CA THR A 370 15.34 26.24 3.95
C THR A 370 14.90 24.90 4.53
N MET A 371 13.85 24.94 5.35
CA MET A 371 13.10 23.78 5.78
C MET A 371 11.87 23.64 4.87
N HIS A 372 11.72 22.51 4.21
CA HIS A 372 10.62 22.31 3.28
C HIS A 372 10.15 20.85 3.23
N ASN A 373 8.92 20.69 2.76
CA ASN A 373 8.36 19.42 2.31
C ASN A 373 7.60 19.64 0.98
N THR A 374 6.71 18.77 0.57
CA THR A 374 5.94 18.96 -0.68
C THR A 374 4.89 20.08 -0.60
N ALA A 375 4.50 20.51 0.60
CA ALA A 375 3.42 21.49 0.79
C ALA A 375 3.93 22.90 1.08
N VAL A 376 5.03 23.03 1.81
CA VAL A 376 5.51 24.34 2.32
C VAL A 376 7.03 24.44 2.29
N ALA A 377 7.51 25.67 2.17
CA ALA A 377 8.92 26.03 2.30
C ALA A 377 9.10 27.24 3.22
N PHE A 378 10.00 27.13 4.19
CA PHE A 378 10.38 28.19 5.12
C PHE A 378 11.88 28.42 5.05
N SER A 379 12.31 29.65 4.79
CA SER A 379 13.73 30.01 4.69
C SER A 379 14.17 30.95 5.81
N THR A 380 15.43 30.80 6.23
CA THR A 380 16.08 31.82 7.05
C THR A 380 16.45 33.02 6.17
N PRO A 381 16.70 34.20 6.75
CA PRO A 381 17.45 35.25 6.04
C PRO A 381 18.78 34.72 5.53
N GLN A 382 19.30 35.34 4.46
CA GLN A 382 20.63 35.01 3.96
C GLN A 382 21.69 35.33 5.01
N MET A 383 22.65 34.44 5.19
CA MET A 383 23.73 34.58 6.16
C MET A 383 25.08 34.22 5.56
N LEU A 384 26.13 34.87 6.04
CA LEU A 384 27.48 34.52 5.69
C LEU A 384 28.02 33.44 6.62
N VAL A 385 28.32 32.25 6.08
CA VAL A 385 29.03 31.19 6.79
C VAL A 385 30.53 31.31 6.54
N LYS A 386 31.27 31.51 7.63
CA LYS A 386 32.72 31.66 7.63
C LYS A 386 33.30 30.87 8.79
N ASN A 387 33.99 29.76 8.47
CA ASN A 387 34.58 28.79 9.41
C ASN A 387 33.54 27.94 10.18
N GLY A 388 32.45 28.48 10.68
CA GLY A 388 31.39 27.77 11.36
C GLY A 388 30.26 28.71 11.79
N SER A 389 29.03 28.23 11.77
CA SER A 389 27.84 28.96 12.21
C SER A 389 26.86 27.98 12.80
N ASN A 390 26.26 28.35 13.93
CA ASN A 390 25.18 27.57 14.55
C ASN A 390 23.89 28.36 14.43
N ILE A 391 22.82 27.68 14.00
CA ILE A 391 21.49 28.26 13.94
C ILE A 391 20.51 27.39 14.70
N VAL A 392 19.51 28.02 15.29
CA VAL A 392 18.37 27.37 15.94
C VAL A 392 17.11 27.86 15.26
N ILE A 393 16.34 26.91 14.72
CA ILE A 393 15.07 27.22 14.05
C ILE A 393 13.94 26.65 14.93
N PRO A 394 13.06 27.51 15.49
CA PRO A 394 11.90 27.04 16.23
C PRO A 394 10.89 26.41 15.27
N ILE A 395 10.39 25.23 15.63
CA ILE A 395 9.39 24.46 14.87
C ILE A 395 8.04 24.56 15.58
N LYS A 396 7.09 25.29 15.03
CA LYS A 396 5.83 25.57 15.76
C LYS A 396 4.64 24.71 15.36
N GLU A 397 4.50 24.28 14.11
CA GLU A 397 3.19 23.87 13.65
C GLU A 397 3.09 22.47 12.99
N MET A 398 4.03 21.98 12.26
CA MET A 398 3.78 20.80 11.44
C MET A 398 4.59 19.57 11.85
N LYS A 399 3.91 18.47 12.17
CA LYS A 399 4.50 17.17 12.43
C LYS A 399 4.84 16.47 11.12
N GLY A 400 5.99 15.79 11.05
CA GLY A 400 6.37 14.94 9.93
C GLY A 400 7.79 15.17 9.43
N ILE A 401 8.11 14.60 8.26
CA ILE A 401 9.41 14.70 7.64
C ILE A 401 9.54 15.99 6.85
N TYR A 402 10.68 16.65 7.03
CA TYR A 402 11.12 17.82 6.26
C TYR A 402 12.55 17.61 5.78
N ALA A 403 12.85 18.16 4.60
CA ALA A 403 14.22 18.36 4.15
C ALA A 403 14.72 19.73 4.63
N ILE A 404 15.93 19.73 5.17
CA ILE A 404 16.70 20.92 5.48
C ILE A 404 17.74 21.06 4.39
N THR A 405 17.57 22.06 3.54
CA THR A 405 18.48 22.31 2.40
C THR A 405 19.17 23.65 2.55
N VAL A 406 20.47 23.65 2.38
CA VAL A 406 21.31 24.86 2.33
C VAL A 406 21.47 25.24 0.89
N PHE A 407 21.07 26.46 0.55
CA PHE A 407 21.22 27.05 -0.80
C PHE A 407 22.29 28.12 -0.85
N ASP A 408 22.93 28.23 -1.98
CA ASP A 408 23.79 29.38 -2.29
C ASP A 408 22.97 30.62 -2.77
N ASP A 409 23.66 31.71 -3.09
CA ASP A 409 23.09 32.96 -3.60
C ASP A 409 22.40 32.80 -4.99
N LYS A 410 22.64 31.70 -5.68
CA LYS A 410 22.04 31.34 -6.98
C LYS A 410 20.93 30.30 -6.84
N ALA A 411 20.43 30.06 -5.63
CA ALA A 411 19.42 29.03 -5.31
C ALA A 411 19.81 27.60 -5.73
N ARG A 412 21.14 27.28 -5.73
CA ARG A 412 21.62 25.92 -5.95
C ARG A 412 21.73 25.20 -4.61
N PRO A 413 21.23 23.96 -4.48
CA PRO A 413 21.39 23.19 -3.25
C PRO A 413 22.86 22.81 -3.04
N LEU A 414 23.36 23.05 -1.84
CA LEU A 414 24.75 22.75 -1.44
C LEU A 414 24.83 21.56 -0.48
N ALA A 415 23.87 21.44 0.42
CA ALA A 415 23.80 20.34 1.39
C ALA A 415 22.35 20.09 1.78
N GLU A 416 22.00 18.84 2.05
CA GLU A 416 20.64 18.46 2.43
C GLU A 416 20.63 17.41 3.54
N ARG A 417 19.64 17.50 4.45
CA ARG A 417 19.45 16.59 5.56
C ARG A 417 17.98 16.46 5.90
N LEU A 418 17.46 15.22 6.06
CA LEU A 418 16.10 14.97 6.50
C LEU A 418 15.99 15.05 8.03
N ILE A 419 14.88 15.61 8.50
CA ILE A 419 14.49 15.65 9.90
C ILE A 419 13.05 15.15 10.07
N PHE A 420 12.71 14.73 11.29
CA PHE A 420 11.34 14.47 11.71
C PHE A 420 10.96 15.51 12.77
N ALA A 421 10.08 16.43 12.40
CA ALA A 421 9.64 17.52 13.26
C ALA A 421 8.50 17.09 14.18
N ARG A 422 8.48 17.61 15.41
CA ARG A 422 7.41 17.44 16.42
C ARG A 422 7.10 15.97 16.72
N TYR A 423 8.14 15.17 16.87
CA TYR A 423 8.04 13.74 17.11
C TYR A 423 7.18 13.39 18.34
N ASP A 424 7.31 14.17 19.42
CA ASP A 424 6.58 13.92 20.68
C ASP A 424 5.12 14.36 20.66
N GLN A 425 4.67 15.01 19.57
CA GLN A 425 3.27 15.36 19.37
C GLN A 425 2.49 14.13 18.87
N LYS A 426 2.29 13.18 19.76
CA LYS A 426 1.55 11.93 19.50
C LYS A 426 0.25 11.92 20.28
N ASN A 427 -0.78 11.36 19.65
CA ASN A 427 -2.01 11.03 20.37
C ASN A 427 -1.76 9.77 21.20
N LYS A 428 -2.19 9.79 22.45
CA LYS A 428 -2.13 8.65 23.35
C LYS A 428 -3.45 7.90 23.31
N VAL A 429 -3.38 6.59 23.30
CA VAL A 429 -4.53 5.68 23.35
C VAL A 429 -4.40 4.81 24.58
N ASP A 430 -5.18 5.09 25.60
CA ASP A 430 -5.28 4.22 26.77
C ASP A 430 -6.41 3.21 26.53
N ILE A 431 -6.10 1.93 26.67
CA ILE A 431 -7.01 0.81 26.41
C ILE A 431 -7.19 0.02 27.69
N PHE A 432 -8.43 -0.10 28.14
CA PHE A 432 -8.77 -0.83 29.36
C PHE A 432 -9.73 -1.97 29.02
N PHE A 433 -9.38 -3.18 29.46
CA PHE A 433 -10.26 -4.34 29.43
C PHE A 433 -10.83 -4.58 30.83
N ASN A 434 -12.01 -5.14 30.90
CA ASN A 434 -12.65 -5.54 32.17
C ASN A 434 -11.95 -6.72 32.86
N LYS A 435 -11.08 -7.46 32.17
CA LYS A 435 -10.30 -8.61 32.65
C LYS A 435 -8.93 -8.63 31.99
N GLU A 436 -7.97 -9.31 32.57
CA GLU A 436 -6.64 -9.55 31.98
C GLU A 436 -6.60 -10.83 31.11
N LEU A 437 -7.43 -11.81 31.45
CA LEU A 437 -7.50 -13.12 30.83
C LEU A 437 -8.97 -13.49 30.61
N PHE A 438 -9.26 -13.98 29.39
CA PHE A 438 -10.60 -14.32 28.95
C PHE A 438 -10.71 -15.83 28.68
N SER A 439 -11.89 -16.38 28.89
CA SER A 439 -12.24 -17.70 28.41
C SER A 439 -12.73 -17.62 26.96
N THR A 440 -12.87 -18.76 26.28
CA THR A 440 -13.63 -18.85 25.05
C THR A 440 -15.08 -18.40 25.28
N ARG A 441 -15.69 -17.75 24.28
CA ARG A 441 -17.07 -17.24 24.32
C ARG A 441 -17.35 -16.29 25.50
N ASP A 442 -16.33 -15.56 25.95
CA ASP A 442 -16.44 -14.60 27.05
C ASP A 442 -16.68 -13.17 26.50
N SER A 443 -17.35 -12.35 27.32
CA SER A 443 -17.62 -10.95 26.99
C SER A 443 -16.43 -10.08 27.33
N VAL A 444 -15.93 -9.36 26.33
CA VAL A 444 -14.87 -8.37 26.46
C VAL A 444 -15.48 -6.96 26.48
N HIS A 445 -15.41 -6.29 27.63
CA HIS A 445 -15.78 -4.89 27.72
C HIS A 445 -14.51 -4.04 27.63
N THR A 446 -14.51 -3.12 26.68
CA THR A 446 -13.35 -2.27 26.38
C THR A 446 -13.72 -0.81 26.56
N THR A 447 -12.90 -0.09 27.32
CA THR A 447 -12.93 1.38 27.43
C THR A 447 -11.68 1.93 26.76
N LEU A 448 -11.88 2.85 25.83
CA LEU A 448 -10.82 3.64 25.21
C LEU A 448 -10.85 5.07 25.72
N GLN A 449 -9.65 5.62 25.95
CA GLN A 449 -9.46 7.04 26.20
C GLN A 449 -8.43 7.59 25.21
N ILE A 450 -8.81 8.55 24.40
CA ILE A 450 -7.95 9.24 23.46
C ILE A 450 -7.57 10.59 24.03
N SER A 451 -6.26 10.85 24.10
CA SER A 451 -5.70 12.12 24.54
C SER A 451 -4.72 12.64 23.50
N GLY A 452 -4.84 13.90 23.14
CA GLY A 452 -3.86 14.62 22.34
C GLY A 452 -2.64 15.08 23.15
N PRO A 453 -1.72 15.79 22.52
CA PRO A 453 -0.54 16.32 23.18
C PRO A 453 -0.88 17.15 24.42
N GLY A 454 -0.16 16.89 25.52
CA GLY A 454 -0.43 17.49 26.83
C GLY A 454 -1.65 16.91 27.54
N ASP A 455 -1.97 15.65 27.29
CA ASP A 455 -3.08 14.87 27.87
C ASP A 455 -4.46 15.50 27.71
N ARG A 456 -4.64 16.29 26.63
CA ARG A 456 -5.92 16.95 26.33
C ARG A 456 -6.89 15.92 25.75
N PRO A 457 -8.08 15.72 26.31
CA PRO A 457 -9.10 14.87 25.73
C PRO A 457 -9.40 15.28 24.28
N THR A 458 -9.44 14.32 23.37
CA THR A 458 -9.58 14.59 21.93
C THR A 458 -10.61 13.66 21.33
N SER A 459 -11.65 14.23 20.68
CA SER A 459 -12.58 13.41 19.90
C SER A 459 -11.92 12.85 18.64
N ALA A 460 -12.37 11.68 18.20
CA ALA A 460 -11.74 10.96 17.11
C ALA A 460 -12.72 10.06 16.36
N VAL A 461 -12.35 9.76 15.10
CA VAL A 461 -12.92 8.68 14.28
C VAL A 461 -11.92 7.55 14.24
N LEU A 462 -12.34 6.38 14.66
CA LEU A 462 -11.46 5.21 14.88
C LEU A 462 -11.90 4.00 14.04
N THR A 463 -10.92 3.24 13.57
CA THR A 463 -11.08 1.86 13.12
C THR A 463 -10.48 0.94 14.18
N VAL A 464 -11.25 -0.04 14.61
CA VAL A 464 -10.85 -0.99 15.64
C VAL A 464 -10.89 -2.40 15.08
N SER A 465 -9.80 -3.14 15.26
CA SER A 465 -9.72 -4.59 14.94
C SER A 465 -9.15 -5.38 16.11
N CYS A 466 -9.68 -6.58 16.36
CA CYS A 466 -9.11 -7.55 17.29
C CYS A 466 -8.87 -8.88 16.57
N VAL A 467 -7.61 -9.25 16.42
CA VAL A 467 -7.18 -10.30 15.48
C VAL A 467 -6.16 -11.23 16.12
N ALA A 468 -6.28 -12.51 15.84
CA ALA A 468 -5.36 -13.55 16.27
C ALA A 468 -3.92 -13.28 15.79
N MET A 469 -2.94 -13.41 16.68
CA MET A 469 -1.54 -13.06 16.40
C MET A 469 -0.91 -13.87 15.25
N ASN A 470 -1.37 -15.12 15.04
CA ASN A 470 -0.93 -15.96 13.92
C ASN A 470 -1.43 -15.48 12.54
N ARG A 471 -2.22 -14.42 12.50
CA ARG A 471 -2.76 -13.76 11.30
C ARG A 471 -2.12 -12.40 11.02
N ILE A 472 -1.03 -12.08 11.74
CA ILE A 472 -0.29 -10.83 11.61
C ILE A 472 1.16 -11.16 11.25
N ALA A 473 1.55 -10.87 10.00
CA ALA A 473 2.94 -10.95 9.55
C ALA A 473 3.62 -9.59 9.73
N THR A 474 4.72 -9.56 10.47
CA THR A 474 5.45 -8.32 10.81
C THR A 474 6.02 -7.63 9.57
N ASP A 475 6.56 -8.39 8.62
CA ASP A 475 7.27 -7.86 7.43
C ASP A 475 6.35 -7.06 6.50
N THR A 476 5.07 -7.41 6.46
CA THR A 476 4.05 -6.76 5.61
C THR A 476 3.05 -5.93 6.41
N ARG A 477 3.28 -5.79 7.71
CA ARG A 477 2.41 -5.00 8.57
C ARG A 477 2.54 -3.51 8.29
N LYS A 478 1.40 -2.85 8.17
CA LYS A 478 1.30 -1.40 7.95
C LYS A 478 0.29 -0.82 8.92
N ASP A 479 0.52 0.41 9.33
CA ASP A 479 -0.43 1.20 10.10
C ASP A 479 -0.54 2.61 9.54
N LEU A 480 -1.67 3.25 9.82
CA LEU A 480 -2.04 4.54 9.27
C LEU A 480 -0.97 5.63 9.51
N GLU A 481 -0.45 5.72 10.75
CA GLU A 481 0.52 6.74 11.15
C GLU A 481 1.89 6.51 10.50
N SER A 482 2.42 5.27 10.55
CA SER A 482 3.72 4.93 9.98
C SER A 482 3.73 5.06 8.45
N VAL A 483 2.65 4.67 7.77
CA VAL A 483 2.54 4.86 6.32
C VAL A 483 2.51 6.33 5.97
N TYR A 484 1.69 7.14 6.65
CA TYR A 484 1.54 8.55 6.33
C TYR A 484 2.83 9.35 6.54
N TYR A 485 3.47 9.17 7.71
CA TYR A 485 4.65 9.97 8.06
C TYR A 485 5.98 9.41 7.56
N LEU A 486 6.09 8.10 7.31
CA LEU A 486 7.38 7.48 6.95
C LEU A 486 7.38 6.85 5.56
N GLU A 487 6.50 5.88 5.26
CA GLU A 487 6.58 5.13 4.01
C GLU A 487 6.32 6.00 2.77
N ARG A 488 5.45 6.98 2.88
CA ARG A 488 5.18 7.92 1.79
C ARG A 488 6.35 8.90 1.53
N GLU A 489 7.18 9.14 2.50
CA GLU A 489 8.23 10.15 2.47
C GLU A 489 9.64 9.56 2.23
N LEU A 490 9.89 8.34 2.71
CA LEU A 490 11.20 7.69 2.65
C LEU A 490 11.17 6.46 1.74
N ASP A 491 12.24 6.27 0.97
CA ASP A 491 12.36 5.13 0.06
C ASP A 491 12.83 3.85 0.78
N GLY A 492 12.19 2.72 0.48
CA GLY A 492 12.61 1.39 0.93
C GLY A 492 12.68 1.21 2.46
N ILE A 493 11.77 1.87 3.21
CA ILE A 493 11.76 1.80 4.66
C ILE A 493 10.91 0.63 5.18
N ALA A 494 11.42 -0.10 6.19
CA ALA A 494 10.65 -1.09 6.93
C ALA A 494 9.97 -0.43 8.14
N LEU A 495 8.64 -0.52 8.21
CA LEU A 495 7.84 0.13 9.26
C LEU A 495 7.88 -0.64 10.59
N TYR A 496 8.09 -1.95 10.52
CA TYR A 496 8.20 -2.84 11.66
C TYR A 496 9.45 -3.71 11.54
N GLY A 497 10.07 -4.01 12.65
CA GLY A 497 11.25 -4.85 12.75
C GLY A 497 11.31 -5.63 14.07
N PRO A 498 12.41 -6.35 14.35
CA PRO A 498 12.58 -7.10 15.60
C PRO A 498 12.48 -6.23 16.86
N GLN A 499 12.78 -4.94 16.74
CA GLN A 499 12.71 -3.96 17.84
C GLN A 499 11.35 -3.24 17.91
N GLY A 500 10.34 -3.75 17.21
CA GLY A 500 9.00 -3.19 17.17
C GLY A 500 8.76 -2.21 16.02
N ARG A 501 7.86 -1.28 16.24
CA ARG A 501 7.43 -0.26 15.27
C ARG A 501 8.47 0.86 15.17
N LEU A 502 8.92 1.18 13.96
CA LEU A 502 9.92 2.24 13.73
C LEU A 502 9.47 3.60 14.27
N MET A 503 8.20 3.94 14.10
CA MET A 503 7.62 5.20 14.58
C MET A 503 7.72 5.38 16.11
N ASP A 504 7.93 4.30 16.86
CA ASP A 504 8.08 4.33 18.33
C ASP A 504 9.54 4.20 18.80
N ASN A 505 10.49 4.05 17.85
CA ASN A 505 11.91 3.89 18.14
C ASN A 505 12.72 5.09 17.61
N LYS A 506 12.91 6.09 18.48
CA LYS A 506 13.61 7.33 18.12
C LYS A 506 15.04 7.09 17.59
N PRO A 507 15.90 6.24 18.19
CA PRO A 507 17.23 5.97 17.64
C PRO A 507 17.23 5.35 16.26
N LEU A 508 16.34 4.39 15.96
CA LEU A 508 16.23 3.80 14.64
C LEU A 508 15.67 4.79 13.61
N LEU A 509 14.78 5.67 14.02
CA LEU A 509 14.27 6.74 13.15
C LEU A 509 15.36 7.75 12.80
N GLU A 510 16.21 8.14 13.77
CA GLU A 510 17.41 8.97 13.53
C GLU A 510 18.32 8.35 12.46
N GLU A 511 18.62 7.05 12.59
CA GLU A 511 19.42 6.30 11.62
C GLU A 511 18.73 6.24 10.25
N ALA A 512 17.44 5.98 10.21
CA ALA A 512 16.68 5.91 8.97
C ALA A 512 16.69 7.24 8.19
N LEU A 513 16.59 8.38 8.88
CA LEU A 513 16.65 9.71 8.26
C LEU A 513 18.03 10.04 7.67
N LEU A 514 19.10 9.35 8.03
CA LEU A 514 20.43 9.45 7.40
C LEU A 514 20.59 8.50 6.22
N LEU A 515 20.04 7.28 6.34
CA LEU A 515 20.26 6.20 5.37
C LEU A 515 19.28 6.22 4.20
N ARG A 516 18.07 6.78 4.41
CA ARG A 516 17.00 6.74 3.41
C ARG A 516 16.89 8.07 2.69
N GLY A 517 16.79 7.97 1.36
CA GLY A 517 16.61 9.14 0.51
C GLY A 517 15.17 9.67 0.59
N TRP A 518 15.02 10.94 0.26
CA TRP A 518 13.76 11.60 0.04
C TRP A 518 13.06 11.01 -1.18
N ARG A 519 11.82 10.59 -1.04
CA ARG A 519 11.07 9.89 -2.10
C ARG A 519 10.27 10.83 -2.98
N ARG A 520 9.97 12.03 -2.52
CA ARG A 520 8.92 12.88 -3.11
C ARG A 520 9.31 13.51 -4.44
N TYR A 521 10.53 14.04 -4.57
CA TYR A 521 11.06 14.64 -5.79
C TYR A 521 12.58 14.66 -5.82
N LYS A 522 13.14 14.89 -7.01
CA LYS A 522 14.56 15.20 -7.21
C LYS A 522 14.70 16.64 -7.67
N TRP A 523 15.78 17.32 -7.30
CA TRP A 523 16.03 18.72 -7.65
C TRP A 523 15.93 18.98 -9.16
N GLN A 524 16.38 18.04 -10.01
CA GLN A 524 16.26 18.15 -11.47
C GLN A 524 14.80 18.21 -11.93
N GLN A 525 13.88 17.52 -11.25
CA GLN A 525 12.45 17.52 -11.58
C GLN A 525 11.80 18.87 -11.24
N LEU A 526 12.24 19.55 -10.17
CA LEU A 526 11.77 20.87 -9.82
C LEU A 526 12.27 21.97 -10.80
N GLN A 527 13.35 21.73 -11.53
CA GLN A 527 13.91 22.67 -12.51
C GLN A 527 13.19 22.60 -13.86
N ASN A 528 12.69 21.44 -14.25
CA ASN A 528 12.08 21.17 -15.56
C ASN A 528 10.57 21.39 -15.54
N ASN A 529 10.11 22.61 -15.40
CA ASN A 529 8.70 22.97 -15.51
C ASN A 529 8.28 23.11 -16.98
N SER A 530 8.04 22.01 -17.66
CA SER A 530 7.27 22.01 -18.90
C SER A 530 5.78 22.12 -18.54
N GLY A 531 5.14 23.20 -18.94
CA GLY A 531 3.80 23.61 -18.49
C GLY A 531 2.61 22.76 -18.94
N ASP A 532 2.72 21.43 -18.92
CA ASP A 532 1.61 20.54 -19.19
C ASP A 532 0.81 20.27 -17.91
N THR A 533 -0.26 21.04 -17.73
CA THR A 533 -1.24 20.85 -16.67
C THR A 533 -2.43 20.07 -17.23
N ALA A 534 -2.31 18.76 -17.35
CA ALA A 534 -3.47 17.95 -17.71
C ALA A 534 -4.57 18.08 -16.64
N LYS A 535 -5.80 18.22 -17.11
CA LYS A 535 -6.97 18.28 -16.23
C LYS A 535 -7.17 16.96 -15.49
N ILE A 536 -7.51 17.06 -14.21
CA ILE A 536 -8.03 15.91 -13.47
C ILE A 536 -9.41 15.59 -14.00
N VAL A 537 -9.62 14.31 -14.31
CA VAL A 537 -10.85 13.79 -14.90
C VAL A 537 -11.46 12.76 -13.96
N LYS A 538 -12.79 12.82 -13.82
CA LYS A 538 -13.57 11.81 -13.13
C LYS A 538 -14.39 11.03 -14.16
N PRO A 539 -14.02 9.79 -14.49
CA PRO A 539 -14.72 9.00 -15.48
C PRO A 539 -16.15 8.69 -15.08
N GLU A 540 -17.05 8.82 -16.04
CA GLU A 540 -18.45 8.45 -15.91
C GLU A 540 -18.69 7.03 -16.42
N VAL A 541 -19.64 6.32 -15.83
CA VAL A 541 -20.14 5.06 -16.36
C VAL A 541 -21.23 5.37 -17.39
N LYS A 542 -20.92 5.06 -18.65
CA LYS A 542 -21.79 5.37 -19.80
C LYS A 542 -22.46 4.12 -20.31
N GLY A 543 -23.74 4.23 -20.60
CA GLY A 543 -24.51 3.19 -21.25
C GLY A 543 -24.95 3.61 -22.65
N ARG A 544 -25.17 2.63 -23.50
CA ARG A 544 -25.78 2.80 -24.83
C ARG A 544 -26.89 1.81 -24.99
N LEU A 545 -28.09 2.31 -25.36
CA LEU A 545 -29.26 1.52 -25.62
C LEU A 545 -29.34 1.19 -27.12
N LEU A 546 -29.53 -0.06 -27.45
CA LEU A 546 -29.73 -0.57 -28.81
C LEU A 546 -31.09 -1.26 -28.87
N ARG A 547 -31.74 -1.20 -30.01
CA ARG A 547 -32.97 -1.97 -30.31
C ARG A 547 -32.74 -2.85 -31.53
N PHE A 548 -32.87 -4.17 -31.40
CA PHE A 548 -32.55 -5.14 -32.44
C PHE A 548 -31.16 -4.89 -33.08
N GLU A 549 -30.13 -4.70 -32.20
CA GLU A 549 -28.73 -4.39 -32.56
C GLU A 549 -28.54 -3.07 -33.34
N LYS A 550 -29.56 -2.22 -33.45
CA LYS A 550 -29.49 -0.91 -34.10
C LYS A 550 -29.66 0.21 -33.09
N LYS A 551 -29.09 1.37 -33.40
CA LYS A 551 -29.28 2.59 -32.57
C LYS A 551 -30.78 2.90 -32.48
N VAL A 552 -31.21 3.29 -31.28
CA VAL A 552 -32.56 3.87 -31.12
C VAL A 552 -32.66 5.20 -31.86
N LYS A 553 -33.86 5.59 -32.24
CA LYS A 553 -34.11 6.80 -33.03
C LYS A 553 -34.88 7.89 -32.26
N LYS A 554 -35.17 7.64 -31.00
CA LYS A 554 -35.90 8.55 -30.11
C LYS A 554 -35.42 8.34 -28.66
N PRO A 555 -35.58 9.34 -27.80
CA PRO A 555 -35.33 9.18 -26.37
C PRO A 555 -36.17 8.07 -25.75
N GLU A 556 -35.62 7.34 -24.80
CA GLU A 556 -36.31 6.27 -24.11
C GLU A 556 -36.10 6.43 -22.58
N GLU A 557 -37.15 6.20 -21.82
CA GLU A 557 -37.08 6.19 -20.35
C GLU A 557 -36.63 4.82 -19.86
N LEU A 558 -35.71 4.83 -18.94
CA LEU A 558 -35.10 3.65 -18.33
C LEU A 558 -35.53 3.52 -16.87
N MET A 559 -36.01 2.38 -16.50
CA MET A 559 -36.26 2.00 -15.11
C MET A 559 -35.05 1.27 -14.58
N LEU A 560 -34.44 1.78 -13.53
CA LEU A 560 -33.32 1.21 -12.81
C LEU A 560 -33.87 0.62 -11.49
N MET A 561 -33.86 -0.69 -11.38
CA MET A 561 -34.46 -1.41 -10.23
C MET A 561 -33.36 -2.00 -9.37
N LYS A 562 -33.38 -1.69 -8.10
CA LYS A 562 -32.54 -2.25 -7.02
C LYS A 562 -33.44 -2.78 -5.92
N ASP A 563 -32.90 -3.60 -5.03
CA ASP A 563 -33.66 -4.12 -3.87
C ASP A 563 -34.18 -2.99 -2.96
N GLU A 564 -33.48 -1.85 -2.92
CA GLU A 564 -33.80 -0.72 -2.03
C GLU A 564 -34.58 0.40 -2.73
N GLY A 565 -35.00 0.21 -3.96
CA GLY A 565 -35.74 1.23 -4.65
C GLY A 565 -35.66 1.20 -6.16
N LEU A 566 -36.35 2.14 -6.73
CA LEU A 566 -36.48 2.33 -8.17
C LEU A 566 -36.06 3.76 -8.49
N SER A 567 -35.24 3.91 -9.52
CA SER A 567 -34.94 5.21 -10.13
C SER A 567 -35.26 5.21 -11.62
N ILE A 568 -35.50 6.41 -12.16
CA ILE A 568 -35.80 6.60 -13.59
C ILE A 568 -34.62 7.36 -14.19
N GLY A 569 -34.06 6.81 -15.25
CA GLY A 569 -33.04 7.43 -16.10
C GLY A 569 -33.56 7.67 -17.50
N ASN A 570 -32.84 8.43 -18.28
CA ASN A 570 -33.19 8.73 -19.67
C ASN A 570 -32.05 8.40 -20.62
N ALA A 571 -32.35 7.71 -21.71
CA ALA A 571 -31.45 7.60 -22.85
C ALA A 571 -31.81 8.69 -23.88
N ASP A 572 -30.79 9.32 -24.47
CA ASP A 572 -30.95 10.36 -25.49
C ASP A 572 -31.44 9.80 -26.86
N GLN A 573 -31.51 10.66 -27.88
CA GLN A 573 -31.94 10.27 -29.21
C GLN A 573 -31.06 9.24 -29.90
N GLU A 574 -29.77 9.13 -29.46
CA GLU A 574 -28.82 8.15 -29.95
C GLU A 574 -28.70 6.91 -29.04
N GLY A 575 -29.49 6.88 -27.96
CA GLY A 575 -29.55 5.82 -26.98
C GLY A 575 -28.47 5.90 -25.88
N ASN A 576 -27.72 7.01 -25.80
CA ASN A 576 -26.73 7.15 -24.77
C ASN A 576 -27.37 7.54 -23.43
N PHE A 577 -26.84 6.99 -22.32
CA PHE A 577 -27.26 7.35 -20.96
C PHE A 577 -26.07 7.27 -20.02
N ILE A 578 -26.16 7.94 -18.88
CA ILE A 578 -25.16 7.94 -17.83
C ILE A 578 -25.75 7.28 -16.58
N LEU A 579 -24.99 6.41 -15.97
CA LEU A 579 -25.30 5.81 -14.67
C LEU A 579 -24.56 6.58 -13.58
N SER A 580 -25.34 7.20 -12.69
CA SER A 580 -24.78 7.90 -11.54
C SER A 580 -24.23 6.90 -10.53
N ARG A 581 -23.37 7.40 -9.61
CA ARG A 581 -22.91 6.60 -8.48
C ARG A 581 -24.08 5.98 -7.68
N ASN A 582 -25.13 6.76 -7.45
CA ASN A 582 -26.29 6.28 -6.70
C ASN A 582 -27.05 5.18 -7.44
N ASP A 583 -27.10 5.23 -8.78
CA ASP A 583 -27.71 4.16 -9.58
C ASP A 583 -26.93 2.85 -9.46
N LEU A 584 -25.62 2.93 -9.41
CA LEU A 584 -24.71 1.78 -9.31
C LEU A 584 -24.53 1.24 -7.90
N LEU A 585 -24.93 1.98 -6.86
CA LEU A 585 -24.77 1.59 -5.46
C LEU A 585 -25.76 0.50 -5.08
N VAL A 586 -25.24 -0.67 -4.66
CA VAL A 586 -26.02 -1.83 -4.25
C VAL A 586 -25.44 -2.46 -2.97
N LYS A 587 -26.25 -3.23 -2.23
CA LYS A 587 -25.74 -4.12 -1.19
C LYS A 587 -24.95 -5.27 -1.80
N ASP A 588 -23.96 -5.79 -1.08
CA ASP A 588 -23.15 -6.90 -1.57
C ASP A 588 -24.02 -8.14 -1.88
N GLY A 589 -23.79 -8.77 -3.04
CA GLY A 589 -24.58 -9.88 -3.55
C GLY A 589 -25.89 -9.48 -4.23
N ARG A 590 -26.23 -8.19 -4.30
CA ARG A 590 -27.43 -7.69 -4.97
C ARG A 590 -27.12 -7.25 -6.40
N LYS A 591 -28.19 -7.09 -7.20
CA LYS A 591 -28.10 -6.81 -8.65
C LYS A 591 -28.83 -5.50 -8.99
N LEU A 592 -28.38 -4.85 -10.05
CA LEU A 592 -29.07 -3.74 -10.69
C LEU A 592 -29.71 -4.23 -11.99
N PHE A 593 -31.00 -3.95 -12.17
CA PHE A 593 -31.72 -4.23 -13.38
C PHE A 593 -32.04 -2.93 -14.12
N ILE A 594 -31.86 -2.92 -15.44
CA ILE A 594 -32.24 -1.82 -16.31
C ILE A 594 -33.32 -2.32 -17.26
N LYS A 595 -34.46 -1.60 -17.33
CA LYS A 595 -35.57 -1.91 -18.26
C LYS A 595 -36.07 -0.63 -18.92
N VAL A 596 -36.39 -0.69 -20.20
CA VAL A 596 -37.04 0.41 -20.91
C VAL A 596 -38.52 0.47 -20.50
N ILE A 597 -39.01 1.66 -20.16
CA ILE A 597 -40.41 1.86 -19.73
C ILE A 597 -41.33 1.97 -20.99
N GLY A 598 -42.51 1.36 -20.94
CA GLY A 598 -43.57 1.46 -21.91
C GLY A 598 -44.01 0.14 -22.52
N GLU A 599 -45.04 0.18 -23.39
CA GLU A 599 -45.57 -0.98 -24.10
C GLU A 599 -44.73 -1.36 -25.31
N ASN A 600 -44.72 -2.65 -25.68
CA ASN A 600 -44.01 -3.20 -26.85
C ASN A 600 -42.50 -2.88 -26.84
N LYS A 601 -41.85 -3.00 -25.74
CA LYS A 601 -40.42 -2.71 -25.53
C LYS A 601 -39.50 -3.92 -25.70
N ASP A 602 -39.82 -4.82 -26.62
CA ASP A 602 -38.97 -5.98 -26.92
C ASP A 602 -37.76 -5.61 -27.78
N GLY A 603 -36.71 -6.40 -27.68
CA GLY A 603 -35.51 -6.28 -28.50
C GLY A 603 -34.53 -5.19 -28.07
N PHE A 604 -34.73 -4.60 -26.89
CA PHE A 604 -33.76 -3.68 -26.32
C PHE A 604 -32.59 -4.43 -25.67
N ARG A 605 -31.38 -3.93 -25.92
CA ARG A 605 -30.12 -4.31 -25.32
C ARG A 605 -29.37 -3.05 -24.91
N TYR A 606 -28.56 -3.14 -23.87
CA TYR A 606 -27.68 -2.04 -23.51
C TYR A 606 -26.23 -2.52 -23.40
N GLU A 607 -25.33 -1.63 -23.74
CA GLU A 607 -23.89 -1.77 -23.61
C GLU A 607 -23.41 -0.76 -22.57
N ILE A 608 -22.71 -1.22 -21.54
CA ILE A 608 -22.15 -0.35 -20.50
C ILE A 608 -20.65 -0.25 -20.71
N THR A 609 -20.13 0.95 -20.65
CA THR A 609 -18.70 1.25 -20.71
C THR A 609 -18.28 1.91 -19.42
N ASP A 610 -17.35 1.27 -18.73
CA ASP A 610 -16.68 1.77 -17.54
C ASP A 610 -15.18 1.78 -17.80
N SER A 611 -14.64 2.95 -18.10
CA SER A 611 -13.21 3.13 -18.31
C SER A 611 -12.41 2.99 -17.02
N LEU A 612 -13.00 3.35 -15.88
CA LEU A 612 -12.34 3.33 -14.58
C LEU A 612 -11.93 1.91 -14.17
N THR A 613 -12.82 0.94 -14.35
CA THR A 613 -12.51 -0.49 -14.10
C THR A 613 -11.33 -0.96 -14.94
N LYS A 614 -11.30 -0.63 -16.22
CA LYS A 614 -10.22 -1.01 -17.14
C LYS A 614 -8.89 -0.35 -16.78
N ILE A 615 -8.91 0.95 -16.45
CA ILE A 615 -7.72 1.71 -16.04
C ILE A 615 -7.13 1.13 -14.75
N ALA A 616 -7.95 0.92 -13.73
CA ALA A 616 -7.49 0.36 -12.45
C ALA A 616 -6.89 -1.05 -12.63
N ALA A 617 -7.49 -1.90 -13.46
CA ALA A 617 -6.95 -3.22 -13.77
C ALA A 617 -5.62 -3.15 -14.55
N ALA A 618 -5.49 -2.22 -15.51
CA ALA A 618 -4.25 -2.01 -16.26
C ALA A 618 -3.12 -1.48 -15.37
N VAL A 619 -3.40 -0.50 -14.51
CA VAL A 619 -2.45 0.02 -13.54
C VAL A 619 -1.96 -1.09 -12.61
N ALA A 620 -2.87 -1.90 -12.09
CA ALA A 620 -2.55 -3.01 -11.21
C ALA A 620 -1.71 -4.09 -11.91
N GLY A 621 -2.07 -4.47 -13.15
CA GLY A 621 -1.35 -5.50 -13.93
C GLY A 621 0.05 -5.08 -14.38
N ASN A 622 0.32 -3.78 -14.47
CA ASN A 622 1.64 -3.24 -14.85
C ASN A 622 2.62 -3.14 -13.67
N LYS A 623 2.16 -3.33 -12.44
CA LYS A 623 3.03 -3.29 -11.26
C LYS A 623 3.86 -4.57 -11.13
N ASN A 624 5.15 -4.40 -10.97
CA ASN A 624 6.06 -5.49 -10.64
C ASN A 624 6.28 -5.51 -9.13
N PHE A 625 5.58 -6.42 -8.45
CA PHE A 625 5.83 -6.67 -7.04
C PHE A 625 7.01 -7.62 -6.88
N GLU A 626 7.97 -7.24 -6.03
CA GLU A 626 8.92 -8.22 -5.51
C GLU A 626 8.19 -8.98 -4.39
N PRO A 627 8.02 -10.30 -4.54
CA PRO A 627 7.39 -11.06 -3.47
C PRO A 627 8.23 -10.92 -2.20
N PRO A 628 7.60 -10.69 -1.05
CA PRO A 628 8.31 -10.67 0.22
C PRO A 628 9.03 -12.00 0.38
N VAL A 629 10.30 -11.95 0.78
CA VAL A 629 11.02 -13.14 1.20
C VAL A 629 10.31 -13.62 2.46
N ILE A 630 9.52 -14.68 2.35
CA ILE A 630 8.92 -15.32 3.51
C ILE A 630 10.09 -15.89 4.33
N ARG A 631 10.60 -15.11 5.26
CA ARG A 631 11.46 -15.65 6.30
C ARG A 631 10.57 -16.56 7.13
N PRO A 632 11.01 -17.79 7.48
CA PRO A 632 10.29 -18.56 8.46
C PRO A 632 10.17 -17.66 9.70
N LEU A 633 8.93 -17.34 10.07
CA LEU A 633 8.62 -16.66 11.31
C LEU A 633 9.39 -17.40 12.41
N PHE A 634 10.04 -16.67 13.31
CA PHE A 634 10.58 -17.27 14.52
C PHE A 634 9.52 -18.22 15.07
N LYS A 635 9.90 -19.47 15.34
CA LYS A 635 8.98 -20.46 15.88
C LYS A 635 8.46 -19.94 17.22
N ASP A 636 7.34 -19.26 17.16
CA ASP A 636 6.58 -18.87 18.34
C ASP A 636 5.62 -20.01 18.66
N ALA A 637 5.88 -20.69 19.76
CA ALA A 637 5.09 -21.87 20.17
C ALA A 637 3.60 -21.52 20.34
N GLU A 638 3.26 -20.31 20.74
CA GLU A 638 1.87 -19.86 20.88
C GLU A 638 1.20 -19.71 19.51
N GLN A 639 1.90 -19.14 18.52
CA GLN A 639 1.39 -19.03 17.15
C GLN A 639 1.26 -20.39 16.47
N ASP A 640 2.20 -21.30 16.69
CA ASP A 640 2.12 -22.68 16.17
C ASP A 640 0.93 -23.42 16.77
N GLN A 641 0.62 -23.21 18.06
CA GLN A 641 -0.55 -23.76 18.70
C GLN A 641 -1.87 -23.21 18.12
N MET A 642 -1.95 -21.91 17.87
CA MET A 642 -3.10 -21.28 17.20
C MET A 642 -3.28 -21.83 15.78
N ASN A 643 -2.20 -21.94 15.00
CA ASN A 643 -2.24 -22.54 13.67
C ASN A 643 -2.72 -23.98 13.71
N ALA A 644 -2.37 -24.75 14.74
CA ALA A 644 -2.83 -26.14 14.91
C ALA A 644 -4.34 -26.22 15.18
N GLN A 645 -4.91 -25.29 15.96
CA GLN A 645 -6.35 -25.23 16.19
C GLN A 645 -7.16 -24.89 14.92
N GLU A 646 -6.60 -24.04 14.05
CA GLU A 646 -7.22 -23.66 12.77
C GLU A 646 -7.12 -24.75 11.69
N ARG A 647 -6.18 -25.71 11.80
CA ARG A 647 -5.95 -26.75 10.78
C ARG A 647 -7.16 -27.67 10.64
N GLY A 648 -7.53 -27.92 9.38
CA GLY A 648 -8.63 -28.85 9.06
C GLY A 648 -10.03 -28.28 9.28
N LYS A 649 -10.15 -27.06 9.80
CA LYS A 649 -11.42 -26.35 9.90
C LYS A 649 -11.55 -25.46 8.67
N THR A 650 -12.40 -25.87 7.75
CA THR A 650 -12.88 -25.00 6.69
C THR A 650 -13.71 -23.95 7.40
N LEU A 651 -13.20 -22.69 7.41
CA LEU A 651 -14.06 -21.56 7.67
C LEU A 651 -15.10 -21.59 6.55
N GLU A 652 -16.25 -22.21 6.76
CA GLU A 652 -17.39 -21.89 5.94
C GLU A 652 -17.58 -20.40 6.14
N ALA A 653 -17.27 -19.64 5.08
CA ALA A 653 -17.79 -18.30 5.00
C ALA A 653 -19.27 -18.46 5.32
N VAL A 654 -19.73 -17.84 6.41
CA VAL A 654 -21.15 -17.64 6.61
C VAL A 654 -21.53 -16.65 5.52
N VAL A 655 -21.61 -17.18 4.31
CA VAL A 655 -22.37 -16.57 3.25
C VAL A 655 -23.78 -16.74 3.77
N VAL A 656 -24.28 -15.71 4.45
CA VAL A 656 -25.69 -15.55 4.63
C VAL A 656 -26.23 -15.42 3.21
N HIS A 657 -26.41 -16.56 2.57
CA HIS A 657 -27.32 -16.63 1.47
C HIS A 657 -28.66 -16.26 2.13
N SER A 658 -29.07 -15.00 1.93
CA SER A 658 -30.47 -14.74 2.11
C SER A 658 -31.17 -15.82 1.26
N LYS A 659 -31.80 -16.76 1.88
CA LYS A 659 -32.61 -17.78 1.22
C LYS A 659 -33.87 -17.18 0.59
N GLU A 660 -33.89 -15.96 0.32
CA GLU A 660 -34.77 -15.33 -0.63
C GLU A 660 -34.11 -15.43 -2.03
N LYS A 661 -34.01 -16.68 -2.50
CA LYS A 661 -34.16 -16.95 -3.92
C LYS A 661 -35.61 -16.60 -4.24
N PHE A 662 -35.89 -15.34 -4.51
CA PHE A 662 -36.97 -14.99 -5.38
C PHE A 662 -36.57 -15.36 -6.83
N HIS A 663 -36.25 -16.60 -7.06
CA HIS A 663 -36.48 -17.22 -8.33
C HIS A 663 -37.92 -17.67 -8.27
N ALA A 664 -38.81 -16.91 -8.93
CA ALA A 664 -40.10 -17.47 -9.24
C ALA A 664 -39.83 -18.87 -9.81
N TYR A 665 -40.42 -19.87 -9.24
CA TYR A 665 -40.23 -21.27 -9.61
C TYR A 665 -40.31 -21.35 -11.16
N GLY A 666 -39.24 -21.80 -11.83
CA GLY A 666 -39.19 -21.88 -13.29
C GLY A 666 -38.50 -20.74 -14.04
N THR A 667 -37.90 -19.76 -13.35
CA THR A 667 -37.05 -18.73 -13.99
C THR A 667 -35.55 -19.04 -13.86
N ASN A 668 -34.74 -18.59 -14.81
CA ASN A 668 -33.28 -18.64 -14.70
C ASN A 668 -32.72 -17.43 -13.92
N GLU A 669 -31.40 -17.31 -13.86
CA GLU A 669 -30.72 -16.24 -13.13
C GLU A 669 -30.99 -14.83 -13.69
N CYS A 670 -31.45 -14.73 -14.93
CA CYS A 670 -31.82 -13.47 -15.60
C CYS A 670 -33.31 -13.12 -15.46
N GLY A 671 -34.10 -13.98 -14.81
CA GLY A 671 -35.54 -13.86 -14.78
C GLY A 671 -36.23 -14.37 -16.06
N ASP A 672 -35.50 -14.95 -17.03
CA ASP A 672 -36.10 -15.55 -18.21
C ASP A 672 -36.81 -16.85 -17.83
N TYR A 673 -37.96 -17.06 -18.47
CA TYR A 673 -38.77 -18.25 -18.28
C TYR A 673 -39.45 -18.68 -19.61
N VAL A 674 -39.86 -19.89 -19.65
CA VAL A 674 -40.67 -20.43 -20.72
C VAL A 674 -42.04 -20.79 -20.17
N CYS A 675 -43.13 -20.33 -20.78
CA CYS A 675 -44.47 -20.66 -20.37
C CYS A 675 -44.86 -22.05 -20.90
N GLN A 676 -46.02 -22.61 -20.44
CA GLN A 676 -46.57 -23.93 -20.85
C GLN A 676 -46.74 -24.08 -22.36
N TYR A 677 -46.78 -23.00 -23.15
CA TYR A 677 -46.93 -23.02 -24.62
C TYR A 677 -45.59 -22.88 -25.36
N ASN A 678 -44.48 -23.09 -24.67
CA ASN A 678 -43.09 -22.96 -25.18
C ASN A 678 -42.77 -21.56 -25.73
N ILE A 679 -43.31 -20.51 -25.10
CA ILE A 679 -43.04 -19.14 -25.42
C ILE A 679 -42.06 -18.57 -24.37
N LEU A 680 -40.93 -18.04 -24.85
CA LEU A 680 -39.92 -17.37 -24.01
C LEU A 680 -40.48 -16.02 -23.55
N ASN A 681 -40.41 -15.78 -22.23
CA ASN A 681 -40.87 -14.53 -21.58
C ASN A 681 -42.28 -14.12 -22.00
N CYS A 682 -43.22 -15.07 -21.90
CA CYS A 682 -44.58 -14.89 -22.41
C CYS A 682 -45.36 -13.83 -21.63
N ILE A 683 -45.87 -12.78 -22.34
CA ILE A 683 -46.64 -11.68 -21.75
C ILE A 683 -48.02 -12.16 -21.23
N ASN A 684 -48.64 -13.08 -21.95
CA ASN A 684 -50.02 -13.57 -21.65
C ASN A 684 -50.05 -14.64 -20.57
N HIS A 685 -48.92 -15.30 -20.32
CA HIS A 685 -48.81 -16.36 -19.32
C HIS A 685 -47.62 -16.07 -18.38
N PRO A 686 -47.78 -15.15 -17.44
CA PRO A 686 -46.66 -14.69 -16.60
C PRO A 686 -46.16 -15.72 -15.56
N PHE A 687 -46.74 -16.95 -15.61
CA PHE A 687 -46.31 -18.02 -14.74
C PHE A 687 -45.20 -18.85 -15.41
N PRO A 688 -43.97 -18.88 -14.86
CA PRO A 688 -42.87 -19.69 -15.36
C PRO A 688 -43.22 -21.20 -15.27
N PHE A 689 -43.16 -21.89 -16.40
CA PHE A 689 -43.33 -23.34 -16.45
C PHE A 689 -41.98 -24.08 -16.38
N SER A 690 -40.96 -23.52 -17.13
CA SER A 690 -39.61 -24.06 -17.13
C SER A 690 -38.57 -22.98 -17.35
N LYS A 691 -37.34 -23.29 -16.99
CA LYS A 691 -36.17 -22.45 -17.32
C LYS A 691 -35.77 -22.64 -18.79
N PRO A 692 -35.44 -21.56 -19.54
CA PRO A 692 -34.93 -21.71 -20.89
C PRO A 692 -33.53 -22.35 -20.87
N ILE A 693 -33.27 -23.22 -21.83
CA ILE A 693 -32.03 -23.94 -22.02
C ILE A 693 -31.27 -23.28 -23.18
N VAL A 694 -29.98 -22.97 -22.98
CA VAL A 694 -29.10 -22.39 -24.00
C VAL A 694 -28.98 -23.36 -25.18
N GLY A 695 -29.13 -22.81 -26.40
CA GLY A 695 -29.11 -23.60 -27.62
C GLY A 695 -30.47 -24.14 -28.07
N ASN A 696 -31.53 -23.99 -27.26
CA ASN A 696 -32.88 -24.35 -27.67
C ASN A 696 -33.61 -23.18 -28.33
N THR A 697 -34.53 -23.53 -29.26
CA THR A 697 -35.38 -22.56 -29.95
C THR A 697 -36.75 -22.50 -29.28
N TYR A 698 -37.18 -21.30 -28.93
CA TYR A 698 -38.45 -21.01 -28.28
C TYR A 698 -39.30 -20.08 -29.16
N ARG A 699 -40.62 -20.18 -28.99
CA ARG A 699 -41.55 -19.22 -29.61
C ARG A 699 -41.45 -17.86 -28.95
N THR A 700 -41.66 -16.80 -29.69
CA THR A 700 -41.77 -15.44 -29.17
C THR A 700 -43.24 -15.01 -29.08
N ASN A 701 -43.52 -13.95 -28.33
CA ASN A 701 -44.88 -13.38 -28.23
C ASN A 701 -45.46 -12.92 -29.57
N ASN A 702 -44.65 -12.74 -30.60
CA ASN A 702 -45.04 -12.31 -31.94
C ASN A 702 -45.07 -13.45 -32.96
N ALA A 703 -45.35 -14.68 -32.56
CA ALA A 703 -45.44 -15.87 -33.42
C ALA A 703 -44.14 -16.26 -34.16
N GLY A 704 -43.01 -15.62 -33.86
CA GLY A 704 -41.66 -15.99 -34.35
C GLY A 704 -41.01 -17.03 -33.47
N THR A 705 -39.79 -17.43 -33.86
CA THR A 705 -38.93 -18.31 -33.04
C THR A 705 -37.60 -17.62 -32.77
N VAL A 706 -37.02 -17.86 -31.61
CA VAL A 706 -35.70 -17.33 -31.17
C VAL A 706 -34.84 -18.44 -30.64
N LEU A 707 -33.60 -18.50 -31.07
CA LEU A 707 -32.58 -19.36 -30.47
C LEU A 707 -32.12 -18.73 -29.16
N TYR A 708 -32.32 -19.42 -28.03
CA TYR A 708 -31.95 -18.91 -26.75
C TYR A 708 -30.42 -19.03 -26.56
N GLN A 709 -29.75 -17.90 -26.45
CA GLN A 709 -28.30 -17.80 -26.30
C GLN A 709 -27.83 -17.63 -24.83
N GLY A 710 -28.75 -17.75 -23.88
CA GLY A 710 -28.47 -17.55 -22.45
C GLY A 710 -28.56 -16.11 -22.02
N CYS A 711 -28.15 -15.86 -20.77
CA CYS A 711 -28.25 -14.56 -20.12
C CYS A 711 -27.30 -13.46 -20.65
N LYS A 712 -26.63 -13.66 -21.79
CA LYS A 712 -25.68 -12.70 -22.33
C LYS A 712 -26.28 -11.31 -22.65
N ASN A 713 -27.58 -11.18 -22.70
CA ASN A 713 -28.31 -9.96 -23.05
C ASN A 713 -29.48 -9.64 -22.10
N GLY A 714 -29.43 -10.18 -20.85
CA GLY A 714 -30.49 -9.91 -19.88
C GLY A 714 -30.48 -8.49 -19.30
N PRO A 715 -31.54 -8.06 -18.61
CA PRO A 715 -31.66 -6.72 -18.03
C PRO A 715 -30.74 -6.47 -16.83
N ILE A 716 -29.83 -7.40 -16.54
CA ILE A 716 -28.94 -7.33 -15.35
C ILE A 716 -27.66 -6.63 -15.74
N VAL A 717 -27.30 -5.61 -14.97
CA VAL A 717 -25.99 -4.93 -15.08
C VAL A 717 -24.90 -5.87 -14.57
N ASN A 718 -23.81 -6.00 -15.34
CA ASN A 718 -22.65 -6.79 -14.93
C ASN A 718 -22.16 -6.31 -13.56
N ILE A 719 -21.85 -7.25 -12.69
CA ILE A 719 -21.35 -7.03 -11.33
C ILE A 719 -20.08 -6.16 -11.29
N ASP A 720 -19.25 -6.19 -12.34
CA ASP A 720 -18.02 -5.41 -12.44
C ASP A 720 -18.24 -3.88 -12.47
N TYR A 721 -19.46 -3.43 -12.82
CA TYR A 721 -19.81 -2.01 -12.87
C TYR A 721 -20.40 -1.49 -11.56
N LEU A 722 -20.84 -2.37 -10.67
CA LEU A 722 -21.54 -2.01 -9.45
C LEU A 722 -20.60 -1.45 -8.38
N ILE A 723 -21.16 -0.61 -7.51
CA ILE A 723 -20.52 -0.08 -6.31
C ILE A 723 -21.19 -0.75 -5.11
N TYR A 724 -20.41 -1.36 -4.24
CA TYR A 724 -20.92 -2.18 -3.15
C TYR A 724 -20.86 -1.46 -1.81
N GLN A 725 -21.96 -1.47 -1.08
CA GLN A 725 -21.93 -1.10 0.34
C GLN A 725 -21.22 -2.19 1.13
N ALA A 726 -20.39 -1.79 2.10
CA ALA A 726 -19.76 -2.73 3.02
C ALA A 726 -20.82 -3.52 3.80
N ARG A 727 -20.58 -4.79 4.00
CA ARG A 727 -21.37 -5.61 4.96
C ARG A 727 -21.04 -5.17 6.38
N GLU A 728 -21.94 -5.41 7.29
CA GLU A 728 -21.61 -5.37 8.71
C GLU A 728 -20.73 -6.57 9.07
N PHE A 729 -19.74 -6.32 9.93
CA PHE A 729 -18.94 -7.41 10.48
C PHE A 729 -19.79 -8.27 11.41
N TYR A 730 -19.72 -9.57 11.18
CA TYR A 730 -20.41 -10.55 11.98
C TYR A 730 -19.41 -11.26 12.89
N GLY A 731 -19.41 -10.92 14.15
CA GLY A 731 -18.63 -11.59 15.20
C GLY A 731 -19.45 -12.58 15.97
N MET A 732 -18.87 -13.18 17.02
CA MET A 732 -19.60 -14.00 17.97
C MET A 732 -20.74 -13.19 18.60
N ASP A 733 -21.95 -13.74 18.62
CA ASP A 733 -23.13 -13.14 19.22
C ASP A 733 -23.83 -14.11 20.18
N SER A 734 -24.89 -13.63 20.85
CA SER A 734 -25.64 -14.42 21.81
C SER A 734 -26.35 -15.66 21.21
N ALA A 735 -26.57 -15.68 19.89
CA ALA A 735 -27.17 -16.81 19.19
C ALA A 735 -26.14 -17.90 18.89
N LEU A 736 -24.97 -17.52 18.39
CA LEU A 736 -23.85 -18.43 18.16
C LEU A 736 -23.28 -19.00 19.46
N MET A 737 -23.26 -18.21 20.55
CA MET A 737 -22.81 -18.68 21.86
C MET A 737 -23.61 -19.90 22.40
N LYS A 738 -24.86 -20.06 21.97
CA LYS A 738 -25.75 -21.18 22.38
C LYS A 738 -25.62 -22.43 21.49
N GLN A 739 -24.83 -22.31 20.39
CA GLN A 739 -24.63 -23.45 19.49
C GLN A 739 -23.49 -24.32 19.99
N ASP A 740 -23.64 -25.66 19.88
CA ASP A 740 -22.56 -26.61 20.21
C ASP A 740 -21.47 -26.68 19.14
N THR A 741 -21.64 -25.96 18.00
CA THR A 741 -20.62 -25.88 16.95
C THR A 741 -19.47 -24.98 17.39
N GLU A 742 -18.25 -25.47 17.18
CA GLU A 742 -17.04 -24.70 17.47
C GLU A 742 -16.82 -23.62 16.41
N GLU A 743 -16.67 -22.37 16.85
CA GLU A 743 -16.49 -21.20 16.01
C GLU A 743 -15.05 -20.67 16.09
N ILE A 744 -14.21 -21.08 15.13
CA ILE A 744 -12.81 -20.65 15.03
C ILE A 744 -12.73 -19.33 14.24
N MET A 745 -12.65 -18.21 14.94
CA MET A 745 -12.56 -16.88 14.34
C MET A 745 -11.18 -16.27 14.54
N SER A 746 -10.50 -15.98 13.45
CA SER A 746 -9.22 -15.26 13.49
C SER A 746 -9.38 -13.75 13.72
N THR A 747 -10.48 -13.16 13.28
CA THR A 747 -10.90 -11.79 13.60
C THR A 747 -12.14 -11.87 14.48
N ILE A 748 -12.03 -11.49 15.75
CA ILE A 748 -13.14 -11.52 16.70
C ILE A 748 -13.87 -10.19 16.82
N TYR A 749 -13.25 -9.09 16.37
CA TYR A 749 -13.88 -7.78 16.31
C TYR A 749 -13.32 -6.95 15.15
N TRP A 750 -14.22 -6.35 14.39
CA TRP A 750 -13.91 -5.33 13.38
C TRP A 750 -15.03 -4.30 13.35
N LYS A 751 -14.67 -3.05 13.56
CA LYS A 751 -15.60 -1.93 13.39
C LYS A 751 -14.82 -0.73 12.84
N PRO A 752 -15.07 -0.34 11.60
CA PRO A 752 -14.60 0.93 11.05
C PRO A 752 -15.50 2.07 11.54
N LEU A 753 -14.98 3.29 11.56
CA LEU A 753 -15.72 4.53 11.82
C LEU A 753 -16.48 4.55 13.17
N LEU A 754 -15.77 4.19 14.25
CA LEU A 754 -16.25 4.41 15.61
C LEU A 754 -15.91 5.84 16.06
N TYR A 755 -16.83 6.48 16.71
CA TYR A 755 -16.69 7.86 17.19
C TYR A 755 -16.54 7.91 18.70
N THR A 756 -15.48 8.57 19.19
CA THR A 756 -15.38 8.90 20.60
C THR A 756 -16.30 10.09 20.94
N ASN A 757 -16.65 10.24 22.20
CA ASN A 757 -17.32 11.44 22.66
C ASN A 757 -16.36 12.65 22.73
N ALA A 758 -16.87 13.83 23.12
CA ALA A 758 -16.06 15.05 23.22
C ALA A 758 -14.92 14.96 24.25
N SER A 759 -15.04 14.07 25.26
CA SER A 759 -13.97 13.80 26.23
C SER A 759 -12.98 12.75 25.74
N GLY A 760 -13.03 12.31 24.47
CA GLY A 760 -12.14 11.31 23.90
C GLY A 760 -12.45 9.88 24.36
N LYS A 761 -13.58 9.62 25.01
CA LYS A 761 -13.93 8.31 25.56
C LYS A 761 -14.84 7.54 24.62
N LEU A 762 -14.62 6.22 24.56
CA LEU A 762 -15.46 5.25 23.85
C LEU A 762 -15.53 3.95 24.65
N ASP A 763 -16.75 3.50 24.94
CA ASP A 763 -17.01 2.17 25.55
C ASP A 763 -17.69 1.28 24.52
N TYR A 764 -17.23 0.03 24.38
CA TYR A 764 -17.84 -0.97 23.51
C TYR A 764 -17.56 -2.39 24.02
N SER A 765 -18.30 -3.35 23.50
CA SER A 765 -18.16 -4.76 23.90
C SER A 765 -18.19 -5.67 22.69
N PHE A 766 -17.51 -6.80 22.80
CA PHE A 766 -17.54 -7.91 21.84
C PHE A 766 -17.29 -9.23 22.57
N PHE A 767 -17.36 -10.35 21.86
CA PHE A 767 -17.15 -11.67 22.46
C PHE A 767 -15.90 -12.32 21.86
N THR A 768 -15.20 -13.11 22.68
CA THR A 768 -14.19 -14.04 22.20
C THR A 768 -14.84 -15.22 21.48
N ALA A 769 -14.11 -15.86 20.59
CA ALA A 769 -14.52 -17.08 19.91
C ALA A 769 -13.81 -18.32 20.53
N ASP A 770 -13.87 -19.46 19.86
CA ASP A 770 -13.30 -20.70 20.39
C ASP A 770 -11.80 -20.88 20.10
N LEU A 771 -11.18 -20.02 19.26
CA LEU A 771 -9.74 -20.03 19.03
C LEU A 771 -9.01 -19.46 20.25
N LYS A 772 -8.18 -20.29 20.91
CA LYS A 772 -7.39 -19.93 22.08
C LYS A 772 -6.02 -19.38 21.69
N GLY A 773 -5.53 -18.42 22.44
CA GLY A 773 -4.22 -17.78 22.24
C GLY A 773 -4.25 -16.26 22.36
N ALA A 774 -3.19 -15.60 21.86
CA ALA A 774 -3.06 -14.16 21.90
C ALA A 774 -3.75 -13.49 20.70
N TYR A 775 -4.48 -12.43 20.99
CA TYR A 775 -5.09 -11.54 20.00
C TYR A 775 -4.50 -10.13 20.16
N LEU A 776 -4.39 -9.43 19.06
CA LEU A 776 -3.98 -8.03 19.04
C LEU A 776 -5.18 -7.14 18.76
N LEU A 777 -5.54 -6.33 19.75
CA LEU A 777 -6.45 -5.21 19.55
C LEU A 777 -5.64 -4.04 18.96
N THR A 778 -6.03 -3.57 17.79
CA THR A 778 -5.41 -2.43 17.09
C THR A 778 -6.45 -1.34 16.90
N ILE A 779 -6.07 -0.11 17.25
CA ILE A 779 -6.89 1.09 17.14
C ILE A 779 -6.13 2.07 16.25
N GLN A 780 -6.78 2.52 15.19
CA GLN A 780 -6.22 3.49 14.25
C GLN A 780 -7.27 4.51 13.87
N GLY A 781 -6.88 5.74 13.58
CA GLY A 781 -7.86 6.75 13.21
C GLY A 781 -7.32 8.15 13.10
N ILE A 782 -8.25 9.10 13.12
CA ILE A 782 -7.98 10.53 12.97
C ILE A 782 -8.66 11.27 14.11
N ALA A 783 -7.91 12.14 14.81
CA ALA A 783 -8.44 13.07 15.79
C ALA A 783 -9.13 14.25 15.10
N ALA A 784 -9.93 14.99 15.86
CA ALA A 784 -10.67 16.14 15.34
C ALA A 784 -9.77 17.27 14.78
N ASP A 785 -8.52 17.34 15.19
CA ASP A 785 -7.51 18.28 14.66
C ASP A 785 -6.77 17.75 13.42
N GLY A 786 -7.16 16.58 12.89
CA GLY A 786 -6.53 15.92 11.75
C GLY A 786 -5.29 15.09 12.09
N SER A 787 -4.84 15.07 13.35
CA SER A 787 -3.70 14.26 13.76
C SER A 787 -4.05 12.76 13.79
N LEU A 788 -3.07 11.92 13.45
CA LEU A 788 -3.27 10.47 13.35
C LEU A 788 -3.19 9.80 14.72
N ILE A 789 -3.94 8.73 14.88
CA ILE A 789 -4.05 7.94 16.10
C ILE A 789 -3.61 6.52 15.82
N PHE A 790 -2.78 5.99 16.71
CA PHE A 790 -2.41 4.58 16.73
C PHE A 790 -2.28 4.08 18.16
N GLY A 791 -2.91 2.92 18.42
CA GLY A 791 -2.79 2.23 19.70
C GLY A 791 -2.98 0.73 19.52
N GLN A 792 -2.38 -0.06 20.41
CA GLN A 792 -2.52 -1.51 20.39
C GLN A 792 -2.43 -2.09 21.79
N LYS A 793 -3.14 -3.21 22.01
CA LYS A 793 -3.07 -3.97 23.27
C LYS A 793 -3.30 -5.45 23.00
N LEU A 794 -2.55 -6.30 23.69
CA LEU A 794 -2.74 -7.76 23.65
C LEU A 794 -3.93 -8.16 24.53
N LEU A 795 -4.72 -9.10 24.00
CA LEU A 795 -5.81 -9.79 24.67
C LEU A 795 -5.50 -11.29 24.65
N ARG A 796 -5.69 -12.00 25.73
CA ARG A 796 -5.42 -13.45 25.82
C ARG A 796 -6.70 -14.25 26.08
N VAL A 797 -6.90 -15.32 25.31
CA VAL A 797 -8.01 -16.28 25.42
C VAL A 797 -7.44 -17.65 25.79
N GLN A 798 -7.95 -18.25 26.86
CA GLN A 798 -7.52 -19.55 27.38
C GLN A 798 -8.57 -20.65 27.29
#